data_04667441469f5e4d30b5d3214c90bc1e
#
_entry.id   04667441469f5e4d30b5d3214c90bc1e
#
_cell.length_a   1.000
_cell.length_b   1.000
_cell.length_c   1.000
_cell.angle_alpha   90.00
_cell.angle_beta   90.00
_cell.angle_gamma   90.00
#
_symmetry.space_group_name_H-M   'P 1'
#
loop_
_entity.id
_entity.type
_entity.pdbx_description
1 polymer ?
#
loop_
_entity_poly.entity_id
_entity_poly.type
_entity_poly.pdbx_seq_one_letter_code
_entity_poly.pdbx_strand_id
1 'polypeptide(L)'
;MIENGQATVARNPVLFFLFIYKNTIGQRFPAINPFIYGGFLEHGANIINHTMWAEIFHDRKFYYGIQEKEEAKPDPSNFRAAMAYIHKWTAIGPMSDIFLDKTAPYVGEQSPGAKLGSAPRGFAQSHISLVRGKAYTGRIVVSAEQDTEITLTLIEELNRQTVKLKAGKAWSTVPFSFTAASDTTEARFEITATGSGSFRVGAVSMMPADNIKGFRADTIALMKEMDCKTLRMPGGNFISAYDWKHTIGDPDKRPPIFDPVWKALQPNDAGLDELLQMCELINCVPNWCVNTGYGEPRSGAEIVEYVNGAPDTFWGAKRAANGRVQPYKVKYWNIGNEMYGHWQFGHMSRDQYVIKHNLFADAMRKVDPSIYIIVPGGFVDEMTTGQGIFIAGQPQVHVGSERDWAYGMLKHSMGKFDALATHAYPPENKRFDLKTGKLFDVQQTLTEWARQPAQRIATMADAWEEYKKHFPVLNEGKIKVFFDEWAFSFRDSYKGTLAVALAFHEFFKHTDFIEMAGYTMATAWMNVNPTTSSISAKGRVFQLYNQHFGSIPVGISGNSPQPAPQYPAGGDQPKVNTGSATYPLDVIAALTADGKTLTVAVVNPTESAQSLELTLEGFQSSSQGRVWSLVGKSLDATNAPGKQPDVVIKDAAFDARTRRFQLAPATIQIYHFPKSS
;
A
#
# COMPACT_ATOMS: atom_id res chain seq x y z
N MET A 1 -27.01 -37.73 45.33
CA MET A 1 -27.95 -36.68 44.84
C MET A 1 -27.42 -35.37 45.36
N ILE A 2 -26.73 -34.64 44.48
CA ILE A 2 -26.41 -33.22 44.67
C ILE A 2 -26.64 -32.62 43.29
N GLU A 3 -27.70 -31.80 43.19
CA GLU A 3 -28.11 -31.10 41.97
C GLU A 3 -27.17 -29.93 41.73
N ASN A 4 -26.58 -29.89 40.53
CA ASN A 4 -25.86 -28.74 40.01
C ASN A 4 -26.86 -27.73 39.48
N GLY A 5 -27.20 -26.70 40.24
CA GLY A 5 -27.91 -25.54 39.80
C GLY A 5 -26.99 -24.57 39.03
N GLN A 6 -26.96 -24.65 37.72
CA GLN A 6 -26.44 -23.57 36.90
C GLN A 6 -27.41 -22.39 36.87
N ALA A 7 -27.11 -21.35 37.62
CA ALA A 7 -27.79 -20.07 37.49
C ALA A 7 -27.33 -19.38 36.23
N THR A 8 -28.12 -19.49 35.17
CA THR A 8 -28.03 -18.62 33.99
C THR A 8 -28.44 -17.21 34.40
N VAL A 9 -27.44 -16.37 34.68
CA VAL A 9 -27.66 -14.92 34.80
C VAL A 9 -28.00 -14.40 33.38
N ALA A 10 -29.28 -14.25 33.12
CA ALA A 10 -29.75 -13.47 31.96
C ALA A 10 -29.25 -12.03 32.16
N ARG A 11 -28.14 -11.67 31.55
CA ARG A 11 -27.74 -10.25 31.44
C ARG A 11 -28.79 -9.55 30.58
N ASN A 12 -29.56 -8.65 31.19
CA ASN A 12 -30.42 -7.75 30.45
C ASN A 12 -29.58 -7.06 29.38
N PRO A 13 -30.01 -7.01 28.10
CA PRO A 13 -29.29 -6.30 27.05
C PRO A 13 -29.13 -4.84 27.49
N VAL A 14 -27.88 -4.38 27.52
CA VAL A 14 -27.60 -2.96 27.81
C VAL A 14 -28.13 -2.16 26.64
N LEU A 15 -29.06 -1.27 26.91
CA LEU A 15 -29.68 -0.41 25.90
C LEU A 15 -28.78 0.83 25.73
N PHE A 16 -28.20 1.01 24.56
CA PHE A 16 -27.42 2.19 24.24
C PHE A 16 -28.29 3.22 23.53
N PHE A 17 -28.37 4.43 24.09
CA PHE A 17 -29.05 5.56 23.45
C PHE A 17 -28.03 6.41 22.72
N LEU A 18 -28.24 6.61 21.43
CA LEU A 18 -27.42 7.46 20.58
C LEU A 18 -28.28 8.64 20.10
N PHE A 19 -27.82 9.87 20.38
CA PHE A 19 -28.42 11.09 19.88
C PHE A 19 -27.54 11.59 18.71
N ILE A 20 -28.12 11.70 17.52
CA ILE A 20 -27.46 12.26 16.34
C ILE A 20 -27.94 13.69 16.16
N TYR A 21 -27.05 14.63 16.45
CA TYR A 21 -27.33 16.05 16.27
C TYR A 21 -27.00 16.50 14.85
N LYS A 22 -27.95 17.07 14.16
CA LYS A 22 -27.65 17.95 13.05
C LYS A 22 -27.05 19.22 13.63
N ASN A 23 -25.80 19.53 13.35
CA ASN A 23 -25.07 20.73 13.74
C ASN A 23 -25.98 21.82 14.37
N THR A 24 -25.90 21.97 15.67
CA THR A 24 -26.38 23.19 16.32
C THR A 24 -25.54 24.32 15.74
N ILE A 25 -26.21 25.36 15.25
CA ILE A 25 -25.65 26.55 14.62
C ILE A 25 -24.24 26.87 15.13
N GLY A 26 -23.20 26.64 14.34
CA GLY A 26 -21.82 27.04 14.62
C GLY A 26 -20.71 26.00 14.43
N GLN A 27 -20.93 24.72 14.63
CA GLN A 27 -19.90 23.66 14.45
C GLN A 27 -20.12 22.90 13.13
N ARG A 28 -19.56 23.40 12.05
CA ARG A 28 -19.43 22.63 10.80
C ARG A 28 -18.20 21.75 10.93
N PHE A 29 -18.37 20.44 11.01
CA PHE A 29 -17.27 19.52 10.76
C PHE A 29 -16.91 19.61 9.27
N PRO A 30 -15.62 19.77 8.92
CA PRO A 30 -15.19 19.67 7.54
C PRO A 30 -15.62 18.34 6.94
N ALA A 31 -15.90 18.33 5.64
CA ALA A 31 -16.21 17.09 4.94
C ALA A 31 -15.03 16.12 5.01
N ILE A 32 -15.33 14.83 5.09
CA ILE A 32 -14.34 13.77 4.97
C ILE A 32 -13.68 13.91 3.60
N ASN A 33 -12.36 14.10 3.58
CA ASN A 33 -11.61 14.08 2.35
C ASN A 33 -11.54 12.65 1.81
N PRO A 34 -11.92 12.38 0.56
CA PRO A 34 -11.87 11.01 0.01
C PRO A 34 -10.46 10.41 -0.01
N PHE A 35 -9.41 11.20 0.18
CA PHE A 35 -8.03 10.73 0.34
C PHE A 35 -7.80 9.95 1.65
N ILE A 36 -8.74 9.96 2.58
CA ILE A 36 -8.74 9.05 3.75
C ILE A 36 -8.83 7.58 3.33
N TYR A 37 -9.45 7.28 2.19
CA TYR A 37 -9.49 5.93 1.61
C TYR A 37 -8.30 5.64 0.70
N GLY A 38 -7.22 6.39 0.86
CA GLY A 38 -6.00 6.24 0.07
C GLY A 38 -5.18 5.01 0.43
N GLY A 39 -4.20 4.72 -0.44
CA GLY A 39 -3.24 3.64 -0.25
C GLY A 39 -1.81 4.11 -0.28
N PHE A 40 -0.95 3.28 0.29
CA PHE A 40 0.47 3.38 0.17
C PHE A 40 1.02 2.17 -0.58
N LEU A 41 1.85 2.40 -1.58
CA LEU A 41 2.45 1.36 -2.40
C LEU A 41 3.97 1.56 -2.43
N GLU A 42 4.69 0.65 -1.79
CA GLU A 42 6.15 0.62 -1.80
C GLU A 42 6.66 -0.29 -2.92
N HIS A 43 7.63 0.19 -3.69
CA HIS A 43 8.18 -0.56 -4.82
C HIS A 43 9.36 -1.46 -4.42
N GLY A 44 9.30 -2.05 -3.23
CA GLY A 44 10.34 -2.93 -2.73
C GLY A 44 10.13 -4.40 -3.13
N ALA A 45 11.20 -5.13 -3.37
CA ALA A 45 11.15 -6.56 -3.67
C ALA A 45 10.11 -6.91 -4.76
N ASN A 46 9.24 -7.89 -4.49
CA ASN A 46 8.20 -8.34 -5.42
C ASN A 46 6.82 -7.70 -5.17
N ILE A 47 6.73 -6.61 -4.39
CA ILE A 47 5.44 -6.00 -4.05
C ILE A 47 4.68 -5.51 -5.30
N ILE A 48 5.39 -4.97 -6.28
CA ILE A 48 4.81 -4.58 -7.58
C ILE A 48 5.21 -5.57 -8.67
N ASN A 49 6.50 -5.92 -8.74
CA ASN A 49 7.10 -6.61 -9.87
C ASN A 49 6.48 -7.96 -10.25
N HIS A 50 5.96 -8.73 -9.28
CA HIS A 50 5.34 -10.04 -9.53
C HIS A 50 3.94 -10.15 -8.92
N THR A 51 3.29 -9.01 -8.67
CA THR A 51 1.90 -8.94 -8.21
C THR A 51 1.03 -8.14 -9.17
N MET A 52 1.34 -6.86 -9.36
CA MET A 52 0.59 -5.95 -10.21
C MET A 52 1.21 -5.80 -11.60
N TRP A 53 2.52 -5.85 -11.71
CA TRP A 53 3.24 -5.82 -12.98
C TRP A 53 3.14 -7.19 -13.66
N ALA A 54 2.82 -7.19 -14.96
CA ALA A 54 2.45 -8.41 -15.68
C ALA A 54 3.62 -9.23 -16.22
N GLU A 55 4.88 -8.80 -15.98
CA GLU A 55 6.06 -9.54 -16.42
C GLU A 55 6.11 -10.92 -15.78
N ILE A 56 6.27 -11.95 -16.61
CA ILE A 56 6.29 -13.34 -16.17
C ILE A 56 7.70 -13.80 -15.80
N PHE A 57 8.71 -13.32 -16.53
CA PHE A 57 10.09 -13.72 -16.28
C PHE A 57 10.69 -12.99 -15.09
N HIS A 58 11.31 -13.75 -14.21
CA HIS A 58 12.18 -13.21 -13.18
C HIS A 58 13.55 -12.92 -13.79
N ASP A 59 14.26 -11.89 -13.26
CA ASP A 59 15.59 -11.50 -13.73
C ASP A 59 15.72 -11.45 -15.26
N ARG A 60 14.75 -10.85 -15.92
CA ARG A 60 14.63 -10.83 -17.38
C ARG A 60 15.78 -10.09 -18.11
N LYS A 61 16.62 -9.39 -17.35
CA LYS A 61 17.81 -8.65 -17.83
C LYS A 61 19.11 -9.21 -17.25
N PHE A 62 19.05 -10.41 -16.69
CA PHE A 62 20.19 -11.25 -16.29
C PHE A 62 21.16 -10.57 -15.31
N TYR A 63 20.65 -9.88 -14.31
CA TYR A 63 21.45 -9.32 -13.22
C TYR A 63 22.27 -10.39 -12.51
N TYR A 64 21.63 -11.52 -12.19
CA TYR A 64 22.32 -12.70 -11.69
C TYR A 64 22.96 -13.50 -12.83
N GLY A 65 24.03 -14.20 -12.54
CA GLY A 65 24.62 -15.15 -13.48
C GLY A 65 23.72 -16.37 -13.72
N ILE A 66 23.99 -17.07 -14.81
CA ILE A 66 23.30 -18.33 -15.13
C ILE A 66 23.75 -19.41 -14.15
N GLN A 67 22.79 -20.13 -13.60
CA GLN A 67 23.02 -21.20 -12.61
C GLN A 67 23.13 -22.55 -13.29
N GLU A 68 23.87 -23.48 -12.69
CA GLU A 68 23.94 -24.89 -13.17
C GLU A 68 22.61 -25.62 -12.90
N LYS A 69 21.97 -25.29 -11.77
CA LYS A 69 20.68 -25.84 -11.32
C LYS A 69 19.89 -24.82 -10.54
N GLU A 70 18.62 -25.06 -10.42
CA GLU A 70 17.71 -24.20 -9.67
C GLU A 70 18.07 -24.13 -8.18
N GLU A 71 17.90 -22.94 -7.61
CA GLU A 71 18.05 -22.72 -6.17
C GLU A 71 16.76 -23.11 -5.43
N ALA A 72 16.89 -23.64 -4.22
CA ALA A 72 15.76 -23.96 -3.37
C ALA A 72 15.01 -22.66 -2.96
N LYS A 73 13.69 -22.75 -2.91
CA LYS A 73 12.86 -21.65 -2.37
C LYS A 73 13.21 -21.42 -0.90
N PRO A 74 13.24 -20.16 -0.44
CA PRO A 74 13.48 -19.87 0.98
C PRO A 74 12.32 -20.35 1.85
N ASP A 75 12.59 -20.52 3.13
CA ASP A 75 11.54 -20.81 4.12
C ASP A 75 10.48 -19.69 4.11
N PRO A 76 9.20 -20.02 3.88
CA PRO A 76 8.11 -19.05 3.87
C PRO A 76 7.96 -18.25 5.18
N SER A 77 8.44 -18.78 6.30
CA SER A 77 8.42 -18.08 7.58
C SER A 77 9.40 -16.90 7.60
N ASN A 78 10.42 -16.90 6.75
CA ASN A 78 11.28 -15.75 6.51
C ASN A 78 10.64 -14.82 5.48
N PHE A 79 9.72 -13.97 5.94
CA PHE A 79 8.94 -13.07 5.09
C PHE A 79 9.78 -12.24 4.12
N ARG A 80 10.91 -11.66 4.58
CA ARG A 80 11.77 -10.84 3.71
C ARG A 80 12.43 -11.66 2.61
N ALA A 81 12.96 -12.84 2.96
CA ALA A 81 13.58 -13.71 1.96
C ALA A 81 12.55 -14.24 0.95
N ALA A 82 11.34 -14.57 1.42
CA ALA A 82 10.25 -14.99 0.54
C ALA A 82 9.81 -13.87 -0.43
N MET A 83 9.70 -12.64 0.05
CA MET A 83 9.36 -11.48 -0.80
C MET A 83 10.46 -11.12 -1.82
N ALA A 84 11.72 -11.32 -1.47
CA ALA A 84 12.85 -11.02 -2.34
C ALA A 84 13.21 -12.17 -3.30
N TYR A 85 12.60 -13.34 -3.12
CA TYR A 85 12.91 -14.52 -3.92
C TYR A 85 12.48 -14.38 -5.37
N ILE A 86 13.38 -14.79 -6.27
CA ILE A 86 13.12 -14.87 -7.72
C ILE A 86 13.68 -16.19 -8.27
N HIS A 87 13.08 -16.68 -9.35
CA HIS A 87 13.62 -17.80 -10.11
C HIS A 87 14.76 -17.32 -11.01
N LYS A 88 15.97 -17.85 -10.84
CA LYS A 88 17.12 -17.52 -11.67
C LYS A 88 17.13 -18.38 -12.93
N TRP A 89 17.83 -17.91 -13.95
CA TRP A 89 18.04 -18.65 -15.19
C TRP A 89 19.07 -19.77 -15.00
N THR A 90 18.80 -20.92 -15.60
CA THR A 90 19.66 -22.10 -15.56
C THR A 90 20.25 -22.42 -16.93
N ALA A 91 21.39 -23.09 -16.96
CA ALA A 91 22.05 -23.50 -18.19
C ALA A 91 21.33 -24.66 -18.87
N ILE A 92 21.34 -24.64 -20.20
CA ILE A 92 21.09 -25.82 -21.06
C ILE A 92 22.37 -26.19 -21.73
N GLY A 93 22.93 -27.37 -21.34
CA GLY A 93 24.25 -27.85 -21.72
C GLY A 93 25.26 -27.61 -20.61
N PRO A 94 26.57 -27.94 -20.88
CA PRO A 94 27.63 -27.78 -19.91
C PRO A 94 27.85 -26.32 -19.51
N MET A 95 28.14 -26.05 -18.23
CA MET A 95 28.49 -24.71 -17.75
C MET A 95 29.74 -24.11 -18.42
N SER A 96 30.65 -24.95 -18.93
CA SER A 96 31.81 -24.52 -19.69
C SER A 96 31.48 -23.82 -21.01
N ASP A 97 30.27 -24.05 -21.54
CA ASP A 97 29.79 -23.41 -22.76
C ASP A 97 29.05 -22.09 -22.46
N ILE A 98 28.76 -21.80 -21.20
CA ILE A 98 28.08 -20.56 -20.75
C ILE A 98 29.15 -19.51 -20.39
N PHE A 99 28.92 -18.26 -20.83
CA PHE A 99 29.78 -17.14 -20.46
C PHE A 99 28.94 -15.89 -20.17
N LEU A 100 29.53 -14.93 -19.46
CA LEU A 100 28.93 -13.63 -19.19
C LEU A 100 29.76 -12.55 -19.90
N ASP A 101 29.17 -11.90 -20.90
CA ASP A 101 29.84 -10.77 -21.56
C ASP A 101 29.65 -9.51 -20.69
N LYS A 102 30.74 -9.08 -20.07
CA LYS A 102 30.85 -7.85 -19.26
C LYS A 102 31.53 -6.71 -20.02
N THR A 103 32.02 -6.97 -21.23
CA THR A 103 32.74 -5.96 -22.03
C THR A 103 31.77 -5.09 -22.81
N ALA A 104 30.73 -5.70 -23.39
CA ALA A 104 29.74 -5.02 -24.19
C ALA A 104 28.33 -5.58 -23.90
N PRO A 105 27.85 -5.47 -22.65
CA PRO A 105 26.52 -5.94 -22.32
C PRO A 105 25.44 -5.10 -23.01
N TYR A 106 24.29 -5.69 -23.22
CA TYR A 106 23.15 -4.96 -23.76
C TYR A 106 22.59 -3.93 -22.77
N VAL A 107 22.48 -4.34 -21.51
CA VAL A 107 22.02 -3.50 -20.39
C VAL A 107 22.63 -4.01 -19.08
N GLY A 108 22.80 -3.13 -18.10
CA GLY A 108 23.40 -3.47 -16.81
C GLY A 108 24.88 -3.84 -16.94
N GLU A 109 25.35 -4.77 -16.11
CA GLU A 109 26.76 -5.12 -15.99
C GLU A 109 27.19 -6.31 -16.86
N GLN A 110 26.23 -7.11 -17.35
CA GLN A 110 26.51 -8.35 -18.08
C GLN A 110 25.38 -8.79 -18.99
N SER A 111 25.74 -9.54 -20.05
CA SER A 111 24.79 -10.29 -20.87
C SER A 111 25.23 -11.74 -20.97
N PRO A 112 24.38 -12.73 -20.66
CA PRO A 112 24.74 -14.13 -20.80
C PRO A 112 24.89 -14.52 -22.27
N GLY A 113 25.83 -15.42 -22.52
CA GLY A 113 26.03 -16.05 -23.82
C GLY A 113 26.26 -17.54 -23.71
N ALA A 114 26.03 -18.25 -24.82
CA ALA A 114 26.26 -19.67 -24.93
C ALA A 114 27.11 -19.98 -26.19
N LYS A 115 28.20 -20.75 -26.03
CA LYS A 115 28.97 -21.34 -27.12
C LYS A 115 28.14 -22.48 -27.71
N LEU A 116 28.03 -22.51 -29.03
CA LEU A 116 27.22 -23.50 -29.72
C LEU A 116 27.96 -24.81 -29.98
N GLY A 117 27.18 -25.85 -30.15
CA GLY A 117 27.65 -27.21 -30.47
C GLY A 117 26.61 -27.99 -31.26
N SER A 118 26.85 -29.27 -31.46
CA SER A 118 25.91 -30.17 -32.15
C SER A 118 24.60 -30.42 -31.36
N ALA A 119 24.64 -30.33 -30.04
CA ALA A 119 23.43 -30.37 -29.18
C ALA A 119 23.00 -28.96 -28.77
N PRO A 120 21.74 -28.74 -28.40
CA PRO A 120 21.26 -27.45 -27.95
C PRO A 120 22.03 -26.86 -26.78
N ARG A 121 22.31 -25.56 -26.84
CA ARG A 121 22.97 -24.77 -25.80
C ARG A 121 22.13 -23.52 -25.54
N GLY A 122 22.08 -23.09 -24.30
CA GLY A 122 21.36 -21.86 -23.94
C GLY A 122 20.91 -21.78 -22.51
N PHE A 123 19.70 -21.25 -22.27
CA PHE A 123 19.19 -20.88 -20.96
C PHE A 123 17.75 -21.31 -20.78
N ALA A 124 17.36 -21.57 -19.54
CA ALA A 124 15.99 -21.86 -19.20
C ALA A 124 15.54 -21.20 -17.90
N GLN A 125 14.26 -20.93 -17.79
CA GLN A 125 13.58 -20.57 -16.54
C GLN A 125 12.34 -21.43 -16.36
N SER A 126 12.16 -22.01 -15.17
CA SER A 126 11.03 -22.86 -14.79
C SER A 126 10.06 -22.12 -13.87
N HIS A 127 9.02 -22.83 -13.44
CA HIS A 127 7.97 -22.35 -12.53
C HIS A 127 7.21 -21.14 -13.09
N ILE A 128 6.96 -21.15 -14.39
CA ILE A 128 6.17 -20.14 -15.08
C ILE A 128 4.69 -20.47 -14.95
N SER A 129 3.92 -19.45 -14.51
CA SER A 129 2.48 -19.60 -14.31
C SER A 129 1.70 -19.16 -15.55
N LEU A 130 0.84 -20.02 -16.05
CA LEU A 130 0.07 -19.82 -17.27
C LEU A 130 -1.41 -20.17 -17.06
N VAL A 131 -2.28 -19.53 -17.84
CA VAL A 131 -3.73 -19.79 -17.87
C VAL A 131 -4.10 -20.35 -19.21
N ARG A 132 -4.76 -21.50 -19.24
CA ARG A 132 -5.20 -22.20 -20.45
C ARG A 132 -5.95 -21.28 -21.41
N GLY A 133 -5.58 -21.32 -22.68
CA GLY A 133 -6.19 -20.54 -23.77
C GLY A 133 -5.80 -19.07 -23.78
N LYS A 134 -5.07 -18.57 -22.78
CA LYS A 134 -4.60 -17.19 -22.74
C LYS A 134 -3.40 -17.02 -23.67
N ALA A 135 -3.42 -15.93 -24.46
CA ALA A 135 -2.30 -15.56 -25.29
C ALA A 135 -1.27 -14.77 -24.46
N TYR A 136 0.01 -15.03 -24.73
CA TYR A 136 1.15 -14.34 -24.15
C TYR A 136 2.01 -13.76 -25.27
N THR A 137 2.35 -12.49 -25.16
CA THR A 137 3.21 -11.80 -26.10
C THR A 137 4.52 -11.43 -25.45
N GLY A 138 5.60 -11.57 -26.20
CA GLY A 138 6.93 -11.27 -25.70
C GLY A 138 7.84 -10.68 -26.73
N ARG A 139 9.01 -10.30 -26.28
CA ARG A 139 10.15 -9.88 -27.09
C ARG A 139 11.44 -10.37 -26.46
N ILE A 140 12.41 -10.64 -27.28
CA ILE A 140 13.77 -11.02 -26.87
C ILE A 140 14.80 -10.17 -27.59
N VAL A 141 15.80 -9.73 -26.87
CA VAL A 141 16.95 -9.02 -27.43
C VAL A 141 18.12 -9.99 -27.55
N VAL A 142 18.58 -10.22 -28.78
CA VAL A 142 19.60 -11.23 -29.07
C VAL A 142 20.68 -10.68 -29.99
N SER A 143 21.89 -11.25 -29.89
CA SER A 143 22.96 -11.11 -30.89
C SER A 143 23.75 -12.43 -31.01
N ALA A 144 24.45 -12.64 -32.10
CA ALA A 144 25.25 -13.83 -32.33
C ALA A 144 26.55 -13.47 -33.12
N GLU A 145 27.60 -14.26 -33.00
CA GLU A 145 28.85 -14.05 -33.75
C GLU A 145 28.66 -14.19 -35.26
N GLN A 146 27.72 -15.02 -35.67
CA GLN A 146 27.30 -15.24 -37.05
C GLN A 146 25.80 -15.45 -37.13
N ASP A 147 25.22 -15.45 -38.32
CA ASP A 147 23.80 -15.70 -38.49
C ASP A 147 23.42 -17.04 -37.86
N THR A 148 22.61 -16.95 -36.82
CA THR A 148 22.22 -18.08 -35.96
C THR A 148 20.71 -18.17 -35.82
N GLU A 149 20.16 -19.36 -35.99
CA GLU A 149 18.75 -19.62 -35.66
C GLU A 149 18.64 -19.95 -34.16
N ILE A 150 17.91 -19.11 -33.41
CA ILE A 150 17.60 -19.34 -32.01
C ILE A 150 16.17 -19.90 -31.91
N THR A 151 16.00 -20.90 -31.07
CA THR A 151 14.70 -21.53 -30.80
C THR A 151 14.23 -21.14 -29.41
N LEU A 152 13.07 -20.54 -29.32
CA LEU A 152 12.32 -20.32 -28.08
C LEU A 152 11.35 -21.47 -27.91
N THR A 153 11.34 -22.10 -26.73
CA THR A 153 10.44 -23.21 -26.46
C THR A 153 9.68 -22.97 -25.16
N LEU A 154 8.36 -23.04 -25.22
CA LEU A 154 7.50 -23.09 -24.05
C LEU A 154 7.05 -24.54 -23.82
N ILE A 155 7.30 -25.05 -22.62
CA ILE A 155 7.02 -26.43 -22.22
C ILE A 155 6.01 -26.42 -21.08
N GLU A 156 4.85 -27.03 -21.33
CA GLU A 156 3.73 -27.17 -20.40
C GLU A 156 3.43 -28.67 -20.27
N GLU A 157 3.94 -29.32 -19.24
CA GLU A 157 3.82 -30.78 -19.08
C GLU A 157 4.32 -31.54 -20.32
N LEU A 158 3.41 -32.12 -21.08
CA LEU A 158 3.70 -32.86 -22.31
C LEU A 158 3.59 -32.00 -23.58
N ASN A 159 3.05 -30.79 -23.48
CA ASN A 159 2.93 -29.87 -24.60
C ASN A 159 4.20 -29.04 -24.77
N ARG A 160 4.67 -28.94 -26.01
CA ARG A 160 5.85 -28.17 -26.39
C ARG A 160 5.53 -27.30 -27.59
N GLN A 161 5.66 -25.99 -27.42
CA GLN A 161 5.49 -25.00 -28.48
C GLN A 161 6.84 -24.36 -28.78
N THR A 162 7.14 -24.12 -30.04
CA THR A 162 8.43 -23.53 -30.45
C THR A 162 8.24 -22.35 -31.39
N VAL A 163 9.08 -21.31 -31.21
CA VAL A 163 9.23 -20.19 -32.12
C VAL A 163 10.69 -20.07 -32.51
N LYS A 164 10.97 -19.97 -33.80
CA LYS A 164 12.32 -19.80 -34.34
C LYS A 164 12.56 -18.37 -34.76
N LEU A 165 13.70 -17.83 -34.42
CA LEU A 165 14.10 -16.47 -34.76
C LEU A 165 15.56 -16.43 -35.22
N LYS A 166 15.96 -15.37 -35.92
CA LYS A 166 17.32 -15.18 -36.41
C LYS A 166 18.04 -14.13 -35.58
N ALA A 167 19.27 -14.38 -35.23
CA ALA A 167 20.19 -13.44 -34.59
C ALA A 167 21.43 -13.27 -35.47
N GLY A 168 21.89 -12.04 -35.61
CA GLY A 168 23.15 -11.67 -36.26
C GLY A 168 24.07 -10.93 -35.29
N LYS A 169 25.13 -10.30 -35.81
CA LYS A 169 26.18 -9.63 -34.98
C LYS A 169 25.65 -8.46 -34.15
N ALA A 170 24.73 -7.69 -34.71
CA ALA A 170 24.12 -6.58 -33.97
C ALA A 170 23.00 -7.07 -33.05
N TRP A 171 22.82 -6.39 -31.92
CA TRP A 171 21.66 -6.60 -31.08
C TRP A 171 20.36 -6.30 -31.84
N SER A 172 19.45 -7.22 -31.83
CA SER A 172 18.12 -7.10 -32.45
C SER A 172 17.02 -7.51 -31.47
N THR A 173 15.92 -6.75 -31.47
CA THR A 173 14.72 -7.07 -30.69
C THR A 173 13.74 -7.82 -31.59
N VAL A 174 13.41 -9.06 -31.21
CA VAL A 174 12.52 -9.92 -32.00
C VAL A 174 11.28 -10.26 -31.18
N PRO A 175 10.07 -9.98 -31.70
CA PRO A 175 8.82 -10.34 -31.02
C PRO A 175 8.55 -11.83 -31.14
N PHE A 176 7.81 -12.38 -30.14
CA PHE A 176 7.28 -13.74 -30.16
C PHE A 176 5.94 -13.81 -29.44
N SER A 177 5.21 -14.92 -29.62
CA SER A 177 3.97 -15.19 -28.89
C SER A 177 3.75 -16.66 -28.68
N PHE A 178 3.02 -16.99 -27.61
CA PHE A 178 2.54 -18.33 -27.29
C PHE A 178 1.09 -18.27 -26.83
N THR A 179 0.37 -19.38 -26.95
CA THR A 179 -0.94 -19.55 -26.32
C THR A 179 -0.86 -20.72 -25.35
N ALA A 180 -1.16 -20.49 -24.07
CA ALA A 180 -1.08 -21.54 -23.06
C ALA A 180 -2.03 -22.71 -23.37
N ALA A 181 -1.53 -23.92 -23.33
CA ALA A 181 -2.29 -25.14 -23.53
C ALA A 181 -2.94 -25.64 -22.24
N SER A 182 -2.40 -25.27 -21.08
CA SER A 182 -2.86 -25.72 -19.76
C SER A 182 -2.88 -24.61 -18.72
N ASP A 183 -3.65 -24.80 -17.64
CA ASP A 183 -3.47 -24.06 -16.40
C ASP A 183 -2.31 -24.71 -15.65
N THR A 184 -1.24 -23.97 -15.43
CA THR A 184 -0.03 -24.49 -14.77
C THR A 184 0.71 -23.41 -14.00
N THR A 185 1.47 -23.81 -13.00
CA THR A 185 2.48 -22.99 -12.30
C THR A 185 3.90 -23.52 -12.53
N GLU A 186 4.05 -24.53 -13.37
CA GLU A 186 5.28 -25.29 -13.55
C GLU A 186 5.78 -25.31 -15.01
N ALA A 187 5.29 -24.39 -15.85
CA ALA A 187 5.80 -24.28 -17.22
C ALA A 187 7.28 -23.86 -17.21
N ARG A 188 7.99 -24.28 -18.27
CA ARG A 188 9.39 -24.00 -18.48
C ARG A 188 9.58 -23.29 -19.82
N PHE A 189 10.40 -22.23 -19.83
CA PHE A 189 10.78 -21.51 -21.03
C PHE A 189 12.27 -21.74 -21.33
N GLU A 190 12.59 -22.05 -22.58
CA GLU A 190 13.94 -22.31 -23.04
C GLU A 190 14.32 -21.39 -24.20
N ILE A 191 15.56 -20.89 -24.17
CA ILE A 191 16.23 -20.12 -25.23
C ILE A 191 17.44 -20.91 -25.66
N THR A 192 17.40 -21.53 -26.84
CA THR A 192 18.45 -22.46 -27.29
C THR A 192 18.85 -22.22 -28.73
N ALA A 193 20.08 -22.61 -29.05
CA ALA A 193 20.58 -22.73 -30.43
C ALA A 193 21.54 -23.91 -30.57
N THR A 194 21.78 -24.32 -31.83
CA THR A 194 22.81 -25.32 -32.22
C THR A 194 23.67 -24.73 -33.32
N GLY A 195 24.83 -25.31 -33.56
CA GLY A 195 25.74 -24.93 -34.65
C GLY A 195 27.16 -24.59 -34.19
N SER A 196 27.73 -23.54 -34.73
CA SER A 196 29.06 -23.02 -34.38
C SER A 196 29.01 -21.56 -33.97
N GLY A 197 30.06 -21.09 -33.28
CA GLY A 197 30.11 -19.74 -32.74
C GLY A 197 29.37 -19.61 -31.42
N SER A 198 28.80 -18.44 -31.16
CA SER A 198 28.05 -18.16 -29.93
C SER A 198 26.88 -17.20 -30.18
N PHE A 199 25.90 -17.23 -29.27
CA PHE A 199 24.87 -16.18 -29.19
C PHE A 199 24.81 -15.59 -27.79
N ARG A 200 24.20 -14.40 -27.67
CA ARG A 200 24.00 -13.68 -26.41
C ARG A 200 22.56 -13.21 -26.31
N VAL A 201 22.07 -13.13 -25.08
CA VAL A 201 20.75 -12.57 -24.74
C VAL A 201 20.92 -11.30 -23.93
N GLY A 202 20.31 -10.20 -24.37
CA GLY A 202 20.36 -8.90 -23.68
C GLY A 202 19.23 -8.71 -22.70
N ALA A 203 18.03 -9.06 -23.13
CA ALA A 203 16.81 -9.00 -22.33
C ALA A 203 15.74 -9.93 -22.92
N VAL A 204 14.82 -10.41 -22.10
CA VAL A 204 13.64 -11.15 -22.55
C VAL A 204 12.44 -10.72 -21.74
N SER A 205 11.26 -10.60 -22.36
CA SER A 205 10.02 -10.22 -21.69
C SER A 205 8.89 -11.05 -22.27
N MET A 206 7.96 -11.49 -21.41
CA MET A 206 6.71 -12.13 -21.82
C MET A 206 5.61 -11.74 -20.85
N MET A 207 4.49 -11.26 -21.38
CA MET A 207 3.33 -10.83 -20.60
C MET A 207 2.05 -11.40 -21.18
N PRO A 208 0.99 -11.58 -20.38
CA PRO A 208 -0.35 -11.80 -20.92
C PRO A 208 -0.69 -10.74 -21.97
N ALA A 209 -1.25 -11.13 -23.10
CA ALA A 209 -1.57 -10.22 -24.20
C ALA A 209 -2.65 -9.17 -23.84
N ASP A 210 -3.44 -9.46 -22.80
CA ASP A 210 -4.46 -8.56 -22.24
C ASP A 210 -3.93 -7.61 -21.17
N ASN A 211 -2.60 -7.57 -20.91
CA ASN A 211 -2.04 -6.61 -19.96
C ASN A 211 -2.39 -5.16 -20.35
N ILE A 212 -2.54 -4.31 -19.35
CA ILE A 212 -2.86 -2.91 -19.55
C ILE A 212 -1.61 -2.08 -19.26
N LYS A 213 -0.90 -1.70 -20.32
CA LYS A 213 0.36 -0.93 -20.23
C LYS A 213 1.40 -1.56 -19.29
N GLY A 214 1.53 -2.89 -19.34
CA GLY A 214 2.44 -3.66 -18.51
C GLY A 214 1.88 -4.10 -17.16
N PHE A 215 0.71 -3.62 -16.76
CA PHE A 215 0.02 -4.06 -15.54
C PHE A 215 -0.96 -5.21 -15.83
N ARG A 216 -1.17 -6.06 -14.87
CA ARG A 216 -2.16 -7.13 -14.94
C ARG A 216 -3.57 -6.53 -15.02
N ALA A 217 -4.35 -7.00 -16.00
CA ALA A 217 -5.71 -6.51 -16.23
C ALA A 217 -6.64 -6.75 -15.03
N ASP A 218 -6.51 -7.90 -14.36
CA ASP A 218 -7.30 -8.26 -13.18
C ASP A 218 -7.02 -7.32 -11.99
N THR A 219 -5.74 -7.01 -11.70
CA THR A 219 -5.39 -6.09 -10.60
C THR A 219 -5.83 -4.65 -10.87
N ILE A 220 -5.68 -4.16 -12.11
CA ILE A 220 -6.20 -2.82 -12.51
C ILE A 220 -7.72 -2.77 -12.37
N ALA A 221 -8.45 -3.83 -12.75
CA ALA A 221 -9.89 -3.88 -12.57
C ALA A 221 -10.31 -3.80 -11.10
N LEU A 222 -9.63 -4.54 -10.22
CA LEU A 222 -9.89 -4.49 -8.77
C LEU A 222 -9.55 -3.12 -8.17
N MET A 223 -8.45 -2.49 -8.56
CA MET A 223 -8.09 -1.14 -8.10
C MET A 223 -9.14 -0.10 -8.52
N LYS A 224 -9.71 -0.23 -9.72
CA LYS A 224 -10.84 0.62 -10.16
C LYS A 224 -12.10 0.37 -9.32
N GLU A 225 -12.41 -0.90 -9.02
CA GLU A 225 -13.56 -1.27 -8.17
C GLU A 225 -13.42 -0.71 -6.74
N MET A 226 -12.20 -0.65 -6.22
CA MET A 226 -11.89 -0.04 -4.92
C MET A 226 -12.09 1.49 -4.91
N ASP A 227 -12.00 2.14 -6.08
CA ASP A 227 -12.17 3.59 -6.25
C ASP A 227 -11.24 4.41 -5.35
N CYS A 228 -9.98 3.97 -5.21
CA CYS A 228 -8.95 4.67 -4.45
C CYS A 228 -8.69 6.05 -5.03
N LYS A 229 -8.79 7.10 -4.22
CA LYS A 229 -8.64 8.49 -4.70
C LYS A 229 -7.23 9.03 -4.63
N THR A 230 -6.36 8.45 -3.82
CA THR A 230 -4.94 8.80 -3.74
C THR A 230 -4.07 7.60 -3.49
N LEU A 231 -2.86 7.61 -4.06
CA LEU A 231 -1.88 6.55 -3.90
C LEU A 231 -0.50 7.16 -3.66
N ARG A 232 0.06 6.93 -2.48
CA ARG A 232 1.43 7.30 -2.15
C ARG A 232 2.40 6.26 -2.70
N MET A 233 3.43 6.71 -3.42
CA MET A 233 4.44 5.86 -4.05
C MET A 233 5.69 6.65 -4.44
N PRO A 234 6.80 5.99 -4.81
CA PRO A 234 7.13 4.58 -4.67
C PRO A 234 7.50 4.21 -3.24
N GLY A 235 7.43 5.15 -2.35
CA GLY A 235 7.44 5.32 -0.91
C GLY A 235 8.23 4.36 -0.06
N GLY A 236 8.06 4.51 1.26
CA GLY A 236 8.66 3.67 2.28
C GLY A 236 10.18 3.73 2.33
N ASN A 237 10.79 2.68 2.90
CA ASN A 237 12.24 2.54 2.99
C ASN A 237 12.91 2.49 1.61
N PHE A 238 12.23 1.94 0.62
CA PHE A 238 12.71 1.82 -0.76
C PHE A 238 13.19 3.14 -1.33
N ILE A 239 12.51 4.26 -1.03
CA ILE A 239 12.82 5.54 -1.63
C ILE A 239 14.25 6.02 -1.36
N SER A 240 14.86 5.62 -0.24
CA SER A 240 16.18 6.11 0.17
C SER A 240 17.32 5.69 -0.74
N ALA A 241 17.16 4.61 -1.51
CA ALA A 241 18.14 4.13 -2.48
C ALA A 241 17.64 4.23 -3.94
N TYR A 242 16.42 4.74 -4.14
CA TYR A 242 15.80 4.79 -5.46
C TYR A 242 16.36 5.94 -6.31
N ASP A 243 16.94 5.60 -7.46
CA ASP A 243 17.29 6.58 -8.51
C ASP A 243 16.25 6.50 -9.64
N TRP A 244 15.37 7.49 -9.67
CA TRP A 244 14.31 7.57 -10.66
C TRP A 244 14.81 7.64 -12.10
N LYS A 245 16.05 8.12 -12.32
CA LYS A 245 16.67 8.22 -13.65
C LYS A 245 16.92 6.86 -14.30
N HIS A 246 17.11 5.82 -13.49
CA HIS A 246 17.22 4.44 -13.96
C HIS A 246 15.89 3.82 -14.36
N THR A 247 14.77 4.50 -14.12
CA THR A 247 13.42 3.95 -14.29
C THR A 247 12.60 4.63 -15.39
N ILE A 248 13.23 5.48 -16.21
CA ILE A 248 12.60 6.18 -17.35
C ILE A 248 13.15 5.68 -18.67
N GLY A 249 12.43 5.93 -19.77
CA GLY A 249 12.80 5.50 -21.12
C GLY A 249 12.47 4.03 -21.41
N ASP A 250 13.18 3.42 -22.35
CA ASP A 250 12.97 2.03 -22.77
C ASP A 250 13.22 1.04 -21.62
N PRO A 251 12.23 0.24 -21.17
CA PRO A 251 12.39 -0.73 -20.08
C PRO A 251 13.49 -1.76 -20.31
N ASP A 252 13.81 -2.11 -21.55
CA ASP A 252 14.86 -3.07 -21.87
C ASP A 252 16.27 -2.47 -21.75
N LYS A 253 16.36 -1.13 -21.66
CA LYS A 253 17.59 -0.38 -21.45
C LYS A 253 17.78 0.14 -20.02
N ARG A 254 16.77 -0.04 -19.16
CA ARG A 254 16.88 0.34 -17.75
C ARG A 254 17.74 -0.68 -16.99
N PRO A 255 18.82 -0.27 -16.32
CA PRO A 255 19.71 -1.21 -15.64
C PRO A 255 18.98 -1.88 -14.47
N PRO A 256 19.02 -3.21 -14.36
CA PRO A 256 18.60 -3.87 -13.13
C PRO A 256 19.62 -3.59 -12.04
N ILE A 257 19.15 -3.35 -10.81
CA ILE A 257 19.99 -3.01 -9.66
C ILE A 257 19.65 -3.89 -8.45
N PHE A 258 20.57 -4.01 -7.52
CA PHE A 258 20.28 -4.60 -6.22
C PHE A 258 19.80 -3.48 -5.28
N ASP A 259 18.57 -3.60 -4.78
CA ASP A 259 18.05 -2.71 -3.75
C ASP A 259 18.62 -3.09 -2.39
N PRO A 260 19.45 -2.24 -1.76
CA PRO A 260 20.08 -2.55 -0.48
C PRO A 260 19.11 -2.54 0.69
N VAL A 261 17.97 -1.89 0.54
CA VAL A 261 16.95 -1.73 1.60
C VAL A 261 16.16 -3.02 1.77
N TRP A 262 15.57 -3.51 0.68
CA TRP A 262 14.78 -4.75 0.68
C TRP A 262 15.63 -5.99 0.39
N LYS A 263 16.93 -5.79 0.08
CA LYS A 263 17.87 -6.87 -0.29
C LYS A 263 17.34 -7.75 -1.42
N ALA A 264 16.81 -7.09 -2.43
CA ALA A 264 16.13 -7.71 -3.55
C ALA A 264 16.60 -7.14 -4.89
N LEU A 265 16.41 -7.91 -5.96
CA LEU A 265 16.57 -7.41 -7.31
C LEU A 265 15.47 -6.39 -7.63
N GLN A 266 15.86 -5.23 -8.13
CA GLN A 266 14.97 -4.24 -8.71
C GLN A 266 15.21 -4.19 -10.22
N PRO A 267 14.29 -4.70 -11.03
CA PRO A 267 14.46 -4.75 -12.48
C PRO A 267 14.24 -3.40 -13.16
N ASN A 268 13.67 -2.40 -12.47
CA ASN A 268 13.32 -1.07 -12.98
C ASN A 268 12.32 -1.09 -14.17
N ASP A 269 11.48 -2.12 -14.24
CA ASP A 269 10.50 -2.28 -15.33
C ASP A 269 9.25 -1.44 -15.10
N ALA A 270 8.63 -1.53 -13.93
CA ALA A 270 7.57 -0.63 -13.52
C ALA A 270 8.21 0.65 -12.93
N GLY A 271 8.55 1.58 -13.79
CA GLY A 271 9.25 2.81 -13.42
C GLY A 271 8.34 4.00 -13.13
N LEU A 272 8.93 5.19 -13.13
CA LEU A 272 8.24 6.45 -12.84
C LEU A 272 7.03 6.66 -13.76
N ASP A 273 7.22 6.50 -15.07
CA ASP A 273 6.15 6.73 -16.04
C ASP A 273 5.03 5.69 -15.89
N GLU A 274 5.37 4.42 -15.70
CA GLU A 274 4.38 3.35 -15.55
C GLU A 274 3.55 3.53 -14.27
N LEU A 275 4.17 3.87 -13.14
CA LEU A 275 3.46 4.10 -11.88
C LEU A 275 2.52 5.31 -11.96
N LEU A 276 2.93 6.41 -12.60
CA LEU A 276 2.06 7.55 -12.82
C LEU A 276 0.93 7.22 -13.81
N GLN A 277 1.19 6.45 -14.87
CA GLN A 277 0.16 5.95 -15.77
C GLN A 277 -0.83 5.01 -15.07
N MET A 278 -0.37 4.20 -14.10
CA MET A 278 -1.27 3.38 -13.28
C MET A 278 -2.26 4.25 -12.52
N CYS A 279 -1.82 5.37 -11.93
CA CYS A 279 -2.72 6.31 -11.27
C CYS A 279 -3.77 6.88 -12.24
N GLU A 280 -3.38 7.21 -13.47
CA GLU A 280 -4.32 7.64 -14.50
C GLU A 280 -5.31 6.53 -14.87
N LEU A 281 -4.85 5.28 -15.02
CA LEU A 281 -5.69 4.13 -15.34
C LEU A 281 -6.77 3.88 -14.29
N ILE A 282 -6.46 4.08 -13.01
CA ILE A 282 -7.39 3.85 -11.89
C ILE A 282 -8.07 5.13 -11.39
N ASN A 283 -7.87 6.26 -12.07
CA ASN A 283 -8.40 7.58 -11.70
C ASN A 283 -8.03 8.01 -10.27
N CYS A 284 -6.75 7.89 -9.92
CA CYS A 284 -6.20 8.12 -8.60
C CYS A 284 -5.19 9.27 -8.64
N VAL A 285 -5.17 10.11 -7.60
CA VAL A 285 -4.20 11.20 -7.46
C VAL A 285 -2.88 10.65 -6.90
N PRO A 286 -1.76 10.80 -7.61
CA PRO A 286 -0.47 10.36 -7.10
C PRO A 286 0.03 11.29 -5.98
N ASN A 287 0.58 10.69 -4.93
CA ASN A 287 1.37 11.31 -3.89
C ASN A 287 2.78 10.74 -3.98
N TRP A 288 3.72 11.51 -4.54
CA TRP A 288 5.04 11.00 -4.89
C TRP A 288 6.07 11.28 -3.81
N CYS A 289 6.85 10.26 -3.45
CA CYS A 289 7.94 10.38 -2.51
C CYS A 289 9.28 10.58 -3.23
N VAL A 290 10.14 11.50 -2.74
CA VAL A 290 11.49 11.74 -3.28
C VAL A 290 12.57 11.21 -2.35
N ASN A 291 13.70 10.82 -2.93
CA ASN A 291 14.83 10.24 -2.22
C ASN A 291 15.59 11.31 -1.41
N THR A 292 15.48 11.26 -0.08
CA THR A 292 16.31 12.06 0.83
C THR A 292 17.35 11.24 1.59
N GLY A 293 17.38 9.93 1.40
CA GLY A 293 18.43 9.07 1.95
C GLY A 293 19.77 9.38 1.28
N TYR A 294 19.98 8.86 0.10
CA TYR A 294 21.18 9.12 -0.72
C TYR A 294 20.99 10.23 -1.77
N GLY A 295 19.75 10.67 -2.00
CA GLY A 295 19.46 11.74 -2.95
C GLY A 295 19.85 13.13 -2.45
N GLU A 296 19.88 14.07 -3.38
CA GLU A 296 20.22 15.47 -3.16
C GLU A 296 19.12 16.42 -3.67
N PRO A 297 19.07 17.69 -3.22
CA PRO A 297 18.03 18.65 -3.62
C PRO A 297 17.88 18.82 -5.13
N ARG A 298 18.99 18.74 -5.88
CA ARG A 298 18.98 18.82 -7.34
C ARG A 298 18.17 17.66 -7.95
N SER A 299 18.34 16.42 -7.47
CA SER A 299 17.57 15.27 -7.95
C SER A 299 16.07 15.43 -7.66
N GLY A 300 15.70 16.03 -6.52
CA GLY A 300 14.33 16.40 -6.19
C GLY A 300 13.75 17.44 -7.17
N ALA A 301 14.53 18.47 -7.54
CA ALA A 301 14.13 19.45 -8.54
C ALA A 301 13.99 18.83 -9.94
N GLU A 302 14.93 17.98 -10.34
CA GLU A 302 14.95 17.33 -11.65
C GLU A 302 13.76 16.38 -11.88
N ILE A 303 13.34 15.63 -10.83
CA ILE A 303 12.14 14.78 -10.96
C ILE A 303 10.87 15.62 -11.06
N VAL A 304 10.76 16.75 -10.34
CA VAL A 304 9.63 17.68 -10.48
C VAL A 304 9.59 18.24 -11.89
N GLU A 305 10.73 18.63 -12.46
CA GLU A 305 10.81 19.10 -13.85
C GLU A 305 10.44 17.99 -14.86
N TYR A 306 10.92 16.75 -14.66
CA TYR A 306 10.53 15.64 -15.52
C TYR A 306 9.02 15.42 -15.50
N VAL A 307 8.41 15.44 -14.33
CA VAL A 307 6.99 15.13 -14.11
C VAL A 307 6.08 16.30 -14.50
N ASN A 308 6.40 17.52 -14.05
CA ASN A 308 5.54 18.70 -14.17
C ASN A 308 6.05 19.76 -15.15
N GLY A 309 7.32 19.71 -15.54
CA GLY A 309 7.91 20.72 -16.42
C GLY A 309 7.34 20.73 -17.83
N ALA A 310 7.40 21.88 -18.48
CA ALA A 310 7.01 22.04 -19.88
C ALA A 310 7.91 21.21 -20.82
N PRO A 311 7.44 20.81 -22.01
CA PRO A 311 8.19 19.93 -22.91
C PRO A 311 9.45 20.58 -23.53
N ASP A 312 9.66 21.87 -23.36
CA ASP A 312 10.85 22.63 -23.78
C ASP A 312 11.90 22.77 -22.66
N THR A 313 11.62 22.32 -21.44
CA THR A 313 12.63 22.24 -20.38
C THR A 313 13.50 20.99 -20.57
N PHE A 314 14.66 20.92 -19.91
CA PHE A 314 15.60 19.82 -20.12
C PHE A 314 14.97 18.44 -19.80
N TRP A 315 14.37 18.29 -18.60
CA TRP A 315 13.75 17.03 -18.20
C TRP A 315 12.36 16.84 -18.78
N GLY A 316 11.60 17.91 -19.03
CA GLY A 316 10.33 17.85 -19.76
C GLY A 316 10.50 17.37 -21.20
N ALA A 317 11.57 17.77 -21.89
CA ALA A 317 11.93 17.27 -23.20
C ALA A 317 12.26 15.77 -23.19
N LYS A 318 12.95 15.28 -22.14
CA LYS A 318 13.21 13.85 -21.97
C LYS A 318 11.93 13.04 -21.75
N ARG A 319 10.98 13.56 -20.94
CA ARG A 319 9.66 12.94 -20.80
C ARG A 319 8.94 12.88 -22.16
N ALA A 320 8.97 13.99 -22.93
CA ALA A 320 8.36 14.03 -24.26
C ALA A 320 8.98 13.02 -25.23
N ALA A 321 10.31 12.87 -25.21
CA ALA A 321 11.04 11.87 -26.00
C ALA A 321 10.69 10.43 -25.57
N ASN A 322 10.36 10.21 -24.29
CA ASN A 322 9.89 8.93 -23.76
C ASN A 322 8.40 8.66 -24.09
N GLY A 323 7.77 9.49 -24.93
CA GLY A 323 6.40 9.27 -25.43
C GLY A 323 5.31 10.06 -24.72
N ARG A 324 5.65 10.91 -23.73
CA ARG A 324 4.67 11.74 -23.05
C ARG A 324 5.01 13.23 -23.12
N VAL A 325 4.33 13.94 -24.04
CA VAL A 325 4.53 15.39 -24.23
C VAL A 325 3.94 16.18 -23.05
N GLN A 326 2.72 15.86 -22.63
CA GLN A 326 2.03 16.60 -21.58
C GLN A 326 2.55 16.25 -20.18
N PRO A 327 2.72 17.25 -19.27
CA PRO A 327 3.05 17.02 -17.88
C PRO A 327 2.03 16.13 -17.15
N TYR A 328 2.48 15.37 -16.17
CA TYR A 328 1.60 14.57 -15.29
C TYR A 328 0.84 15.44 -14.30
N LYS A 329 1.35 16.63 -13.96
CA LYS A 329 0.76 17.57 -12.99
C LYS A 329 0.61 16.96 -11.60
N VAL A 330 1.63 16.25 -11.13
CA VAL A 330 1.65 15.72 -9.76
C VAL A 330 1.70 16.86 -8.76
N LYS A 331 0.72 16.91 -7.87
CA LYS A 331 0.57 17.96 -6.87
C LYS A 331 1.29 17.62 -5.57
N TYR A 332 1.17 16.39 -5.06
CA TYR A 332 1.59 15.98 -3.72
C TYR A 332 2.98 15.32 -3.75
N TRP A 333 3.90 15.84 -2.92
CA TRP A 333 5.29 15.41 -2.89
C TRP A 333 5.79 15.22 -1.46
N ASN A 334 6.12 13.98 -1.10
CA ASN A 334 6.79 13.68 0.17
C ASN A 334 8.29 13.89 0.03
N ILE A 335 8.88 14.71 0.88
CA ILE A 335 10.34 14.89 0.93
C ILE A 335 10.93 13.84 1.86
N GLY A 336 11.14 12.63 1.34
CA GLY A 336 11.70 11.49 2.07
C GLY A 336 10.65 10.65 2.81
N ASN A 337 11.14 9.72 3.61
CA ASN A 337 10.37 8.76 4.39
C ASN A 337 11.08 8.49 5.72
N GLU A 338 10.39 8.53 6.84
CA GLU A 338 10.84 8.09 8.18
C GLU A 338 12.30 8.44 8.54
N MET A 339 12.81 9.60 8.10
CA MET A 339 14.22 9.94 8.25
C MET A 339 14.68 10.00 9.72
N TYR A 340 13.74 9.97 10.65
CA TYR A 340 13.94 9.84 12.10
C TYR A 340 14.30 8.42 12.53
N GLY A 341 13.96 7.39 11.74
CA GLY A 341 14.04 5.98 12.14
C GLY A 341 15.35 5.32 11.74
N HIS A 342 16.01 4.62 12.67
CA HIS A 342 17.26 3.89 12.39
C HIS A 342 17.12 2.74 11.37
N TRP A 343 15.90 2.33 11.06
CA TRP A 343 15.59 1.37 9.99
C TRP A 343 15.58 2.00 8.59
N GLN A 344 15.48 3.34 8.52
CA GLN A 344 15.48 4.04 7.25
C GLN A 344 16.91 4.23 6.75
N PHE A 345 17.16 3.84 5.52
CA PHE A 345 18.45 4.05 4.90
C PHE A 345 18.73 5.56 4.76
N GLY A 346 19.93 5.97 5.20
CA GLY A 346 20.29 7.40 5.21
C GLY A 346 19.55 8.21 6.28
N HIS A 347 18.98 7.58 7.32
CA HIS A 347 18.43 8.29 8.49
C HIS A 347 19.47 9.21 9.09
N MET A 348 19.01 10.30 9.72
CA MET A 348 19.88 11.33 10.24
C MET A 348 19.27 12.01 11.45
N SER A 349 20.04 12.86 12.12
CA SER A 349 19.48 13.68 13.20
C SER A 349 18.43 14.65 12.65
N ARG A 350 17.51 15.06 13.52
CA ARG A 350 16.47 16.05 13.17
C ARG A 350 17.09 17.32 12.56
N ASP A 351 18.13 17.86 13.18
CA ASP A 351 18.73 19.12 12.75
C ASP A 351 19.38 19.00 11.36
N GLN A 352 20.01 17.88 11.07
CA GLN A 352 20.51 17.57 9.71
C GLN A 352 19.36 17.45 8.71
N TYR A 353 18.29 16.80 9.10
CA TYR A 353 17.14 16.64 8.22
C TYR A 353 16.40 17.95 7.97
N VAL A 354 16.26 18.83 8.96
CA VAL A 354 15.72 20.19 8.79
C VAL A 354 16.46 20.93 7.68
N ILE A 355 17.79 20.92 7.70
CA ILE A 355 18.61 21.57 6.64
C ILE A 355 18.33 20.90 5.29
N LYS A 356 18.42 19.58 5.24
CA LYS A 356 18.21 18.82 4.00
C LYS A 356 16.83 19.03 3.43
N HIS A 357 15.79 18.91 4.25
CA HIS A 357 14.40 19.14 3.86
C HIS A 357 14.18 20.54 3.27
N ASN A 358 14.66 21.56 3.95
CA ASN A 358 14.48 22.93 3.51
C ASN A 358 15.16 23.20 2.15
N LEU A 359 16.33 22.62 1.92
CA LEU A 359 17.03 22.69 0.63
C LEU A 359 16.26 21.97 -0.48
N PHE A 360 15.68 20.78 -0.19
CA PHE A 360 14.80 20.08 -1.14
C PHE A 360 13.56 20.91 -1.46
N ALA A 361 12.86 21.40 -0.46
CA ALA A 361 11.65 22.22 -0.62
C ALA A 361 11.90 23.44 -1.51
N ASP A 362 13.00 24.17 -1.26
CA ASP A 362 13.38 25.34 -2.04
C ASP A 362 13.73 24.97 -3.48
N ALA A 363 14.49 23.90 -3.69
CA ALA A 363 14.87 23.45 -5.03
C ALA A 363 13.66 22.97 -5.85
N MET A 364 12.77 22.20 -5.24
CA MET A 364 11.57 21.67 -5.90
C MET A 364 10.56 22.79 -6.20
N ARG A 365 10.29 23.70 -5.25
CA ARG A 365 9.38 24.84 -5.47
C ARG A 365 9.92 25.88 -6.45
N LYS A 366 11.22 25.94 -6.63
CA LYS A 366 11.82 26.78 -7.69
C LYS A 366 11.43 26.29 -9.09
N VAL A 367 11.24 24.98 -9.26
CA VAL A 367 10.79 24.38 -10.53
C VAL A 367 9.28 24.50 -10.69
N ASP A 368 8.54 24.16 -9.65
CA ASP A 368 7.07 24.25 -9.64
C ASP A 368 6.58 24.77 -8.28
N PRO A 369 6.25 26.08 -8.20
CA PRO A 369 5.79 26.68 -6.94
C PRO A 369 4.39 26.20 -6.50
N SER A 370 3.64 25.47 -7.34
CA SER A 370 2.29 25.02 -7.05
C SER A 370 2.24 23.66 -6.35
N ILE A 371 3.37 22.98 -6.17
CA ILE A 371 3.43 21.67 -5.50
C ILE A 371 3.10 21.78 -4.02
N TYR A 372 2.43 20.74 -3.54
CA TYR A 372 2.08 20.57 -2.13
C TYR A 372 3.12 19.65 -1.47
N ILE A 373 3.87 20.19 -0.53
CA ILE A 373 5.00 19.50 0.10
C ILE A 373 4.56 18.86 1.41
N ILE A 374 4.91 17.60 1.57
CA ILE A 374 4.65 16.80 2.76
C ILE A 374 6.00 16.45 3.39
N VAL A 375 6.11 16.68 4.69
CA VAL A 375 7.33 16.39 5.47
C VAL A 375 7.10 15.20 6.39
N PRO A 376 8.00 14.19 6.49
CA PRO A 376 7.96 13.17 7.53
C PRO A 376 7.93 13.77 8.92
N GLY A 377 6.83 13.53 9.65
CA GLY A 377 6.54 14.15 10.93
C GLY A 377 7.12 13.41 12.13
N GLY A 378 6.91 12.11 12.25
CA GLY A 378 7.35 11.33 13.42
C GLY A 378 6.77 11.84 14.73
N PHE A 379 5.47 11.68 14.93
CA PHE A 379 4.77 12.13 16.13
C PHE A 379 5.25 11.37 17.37
N VAL A 380 5.11 11.99 18.53
CA VAL A 380 5.62 11.48 19.82
C VAL A 380 5.17 10.05 20.09
N ASP A 381 3.93 9.69 19.80
CA ASP A 381 3.44 8.33 19.99
C ASP A 381 4.18 7.31 19.10
N GLU A 382 4.40 7.61 17.84
CA GLU A 382 5.18 6.78 16.92
C GLU A 382 6.61 6.58 17.41
N MET A 383 7.23 7.63 17.91
CA MET A 383 8.60 7.62 18.41
C MET A 383 8.76 6.85 19.73
N THR A 384 7.72 6.77 20.54
CA THR A 384 7.81 6.21 21.91
C THR A 384 7.24 4.80 22.03
N THR A 385 6.33 4.39 21.15
CA THR A 385 5.57 3.15 21.34
C THR A 385 5.88 2.02 20.37
N GLY A 386 6.93 2.13 19.58
CA GLY A 386 7.29 0.93 18.88
C GLY A 386 7.84 1.03 17.49
N GLN A 387 7.98 2.19 17.00
CA GLN A 387 8.60 2.37 15.69
C GLN A 387 10.12 2.60 15.79
N GLY A 388 10.71 2.25 16.95
CA GLY A 388 12.15 2.00 17.06
C GLY A 388 13.03 3.17 17.48
N ILE A 389 12.49 4.29 17.89
CA ILE A 389 13.32 5.35 18.53
C ILE A 389 13.45 5.13 20.03
N PHE A 390 12.65 4.24 20.59
CA PHE A 390 12.81 3.86 21.97
C PHE A 390 14.07 3.00 22.16
N ILE A 391 15.03 3.58 22.88
CA ILE A 391 16.24 2.88 23.33
C ILE A 391 16.07 2.65 24.83
N ALA A 392 16.16 1.40 25.27
CA ALA A 392 16.07 1.08 26.68
C ALA A 392 17.01 1.95 27.53
N GLY A 393 16.47 2.54 28.59
CA GLY A 393 17.22 3.42 29.49
C GLY A 393 17.36 4.88 29.03
N GLN A 394 16.82 5.24 27.86
CA GLN A 394 16.74 6.65 27.44
C GLN A 394 15.45 7.29 27.96
N PRO A 395 15.47 8.62 28.27
CA PRO A 395 14.26 9.35 28.65
C PRO A 395 13.19 9.26 27.55
N GLN A 396 11.92 9.22 27.96
CA GLN A 396 10.80 9.33 27.02
C GLN A 396 10.87 10.64 26.24
N VAL A 397 10.35 10.60 25.00
CA VAL A 397 10.13 11.80 24.21
C VAL A 397 8.78 12.38 24.61
N HIS A 398 8.74 13.66 24.95
CA HIS A 398 7.52 14.40 25.26
C HIS A 398 7.22 15.40 24.17
N VAL A 399 5.95 15.71 23.97
CA VAL A 399 5.51 16.77 23.07
C VAL A 399 6.22 18.07 23.42
N GLY A 400 6.82 18.72 22.43
CA GLY A 400 7.56 19.97 22.59
C GLY A 400 8.97 19.82 23.10
N SER A 401 9.45 18.62 23.41
CA SER A 401 10.85 18.39 23.80
C SER A 401 11.79 18.54 22.61
N GLU A 402 13.08 18.75 22.88
CA GLU A 402 14.10 18.81 21.82
C GLU A 402 14.25 17.51 21.02
N ARG A 403 13.79 16.38 21.56
CA ARG A 403 13.81 15.10 20.89
C ARG A 403 12.53 14.83 20.09
N ASP A 404 11.53 15.67 20.21
CA ASP A 404 10.29 15.59 19.45
C ASP A 404 10.54 16.02 17.99
N TRP A 405 10.51 15.05 17.10
CA TRP A 405 10.78 15.25 15.68
C TRP A 405 9.77 16.20 15.03
N ALA A 406 8.47 15.91 15.19
CA ALA A 406 7.41 16.74 14.62
C ALA A 406 7.45 18.18 15.12
N TYR A 407 7.67 18.37 16.43
CA TYR A 407 7.86 19.70 17.02
C TYR A 407 9.04 20.44 16.37
N GLY A 408 10.17 19.74 16.18
CA GLY A 408 11.34 20.34 15.56
C GLY A 408 11.08 20.74 14.10
N MET A 409 10.37 19.92 13.33
CA MET A 409 9.98 20.28 11.95
C MET A 409 9.04 21.47 11.93
N LEU A 410 8.04 21.52 12.79
CA LEU A 410 7.16 22.68 12.96
C LEU A 410 7.96 23.97 13.32
N LYS A 411 8.93 23.86 14.23
CA LYS A 411 9.73 24.99 14.70
C LYS A 411 10.70 25.54 13.64
N HIS A 412 11.34 24.65 12.86
CA HIS A 412 12.50 25.02 12.04
C HIS A 412 12.25 24.96 10.52
N SER A 413 11.12 24.36 10.09
CA SER A 413 10.77 24.21 8.68
C SER A 413 9.40 24.81 8.33
N MET A 414 8.80 25.59 9.23
CA MET A 414 7.52 26.26 8.96
C MET A 414 7.59 27.07 7.66
N GLY A 415 6.58 26.93 6.80
CA GLY A 415 6.55 27.57 5.47
C GLY A 415 7.31 26.79 4.37
N LYS A 416 8.04 25.72 4.72
CA LYS A 416 8.72 24.85 3.76
C LYS A 416 7.92 23.59 3.43
N PHE A 417 6.79 23.35 4.10
CA PHE A 417 5.87 22.27 3.86
C PHE A 417 4.42 22.71 4.05
N ASP A 418 3.49 21.91 3.56
CA ASP A 418 2.04 22.15 3.61
C ASP A 418 1.34 21.11 4.51
N ALA A 419 1.93 19.94 4.71
CA ALA A 419 1.45 18.92 5.65
C ALA A 419 2.59 18.18 6.35
N LEU A 420 2.29 17.66 7.57
CA LEU A 420 3.12 16.66 8.23
C LEU A 420 2.58 15.26 7.96
N ALA A 421 3.46 14.36 7.55
CA ALA A 421 3.16 12.93 7.50
C ALA A 421 3.39 12.28 8.86
N THR A 422 2.59 11.27 9.18
CA THR A 422 2.80 10.40 10.34
C THR A 422 2.38 8.98 9.99
N HIS A 423 2.99 8.00 10.66
CA HIS A 423 2.75 6.58 10.42
C HIS A 423 2.15 5.91 11.64
N ALA A 424 1.25 4.93 11.43
CA ALA A 424 0.54 4.27 12.51
C ALA A 424 0.55 2.74 12.36
N TYR A 425 1.45 2.07 13.09
CA TYR A 425 1.61 0.61 13.09
C TYR A 425 1.53 0.06 14.52
N PRO A 426 0.38 0.02 15.17
CA PRO A 426 0.29 -0.55 16.50
C PRO A 426 0.58 -2.06 16.48
N PRO A 427 1.35 -2.59 17.43
CA PRO A 427 1.64 -4.02 17.50
C PRO A 427 0.40 -4.80 17.95
N GLU A 428 0.08 -5.91 17.27
CA GLU A 428 -1.17 -6.64 17.45
C GLU A 428 -1.43 -7.14 18.88
N ASN A 429 -0.57 -8.00 19.40
CA ASN A 429 -0.74 -8.66 20.69
C ASN A 429 0.40 -8.32 21.65
N LYS A 430 1.04 -7.19 21.45
CA LYS A 430 2.20 -6.76 22.21
C LYS A 430 2.04 -5.33 22.67
N ARG A 431 2.70 -5.00 23.76
CA ARG A 431 2.84 -3.65 24.27
C ARG A 431 4.28 -3.38 24.59
N PHE A 432 4.67 -2.12 24.56
CA PHE A 432 5.97 -1.68 25.05
C PHE A 432 5.95 -1.46 26.56
N ASP A 433 6.90 -2.05 27.23
CA ASP A 433 7.29 -1.61 28.56
C ASP A 433 8.25 -0.42 28.39
N LEU A 434 7.78 0.76 28.71
CA LEU A 434 8.53 1.99 28.52
C LEU A 434 9.73 2.12 29.48
N LYS A 435 9.76 1.37 30.57
CA LYS A 435 10.92 1.35 31.48
C LYS A 435 12.05 0.51 30.91
N THR A 436 11.72 -0.61 30.28
CA THR A 436 12.71 -1.57 29.79
C THR A 436 12.94 -1.48 28.28
N GLY A 437 12.06 -0.82 27.53
CA GLY A 437 12.10 -0.77 26.06
C GLY A 437 11.78 -2.11 25.39
N LYS A 438 11.19 -3.05 26.13
CA LYS A 438 10.90 -4.38 25.61
C LYS A 438 9.43 -4.54 25.27
N LEU A 439 9.17 -5.30 24.22
CA LEU A 439 7.82 -5.78 23.89
C LEU A 439 7.47 -6.95 24.83
N PHE A 440 6.25 -6.92 25.35
CA PHE A 440 5.68 -8.03 26.10
C PHE A 440 4.31 -8.42 25.53
N ASP A 441 3.95 -9.69 25.64
CA ASP A 441 2.68 -10.20 25.15
C ASP A 441 1.52 -9.76 26.06
N VAL A 442 0.38 -9.43 25.45
CA VAL A 442 -0.84 -9.07 26.16
C VAL A 442 -2.01 -9.92 25.69
N GLN A 443 -2.83 -10.35 26.62
CA GLN A 443 -4.12 -10.97 26.32
C GLN A 443 -5.15 -9.86 26.13
N GLN A 444 -5.95 -9.96 25.07
CA GLN A 444 -6.92 -8.97 24.68
C GLN A 444 -8.24 -9.60 24.28
N THR A 445 -9.33 -8.97 24.65
CA THR A 445 -10.64 -9.23 24.05
C THR A 445 -10.65 -8.80 22.59
N LEU A 446 -11.61 -9.29 21.80
CA LEU A 446 -11.79 -8.84 20.43
C LEU A 446 -11.97 -7.32 20.33
N THR A 447 -12.70 -6.73 21.27
CA THR A 447 -12.93 -5.28 21.34
C THR A 447 -11.63 -4.51 21.55
N GLU A 448 -10.80 -4.91 22.50
CA GLU A 448 -9.53 -4.26 22.78
C GLU A 448 -8.56 -4.38 21.62
N TRP A 449 -8.49 -5.57 21.01
CA TRP A 449 -7.66 -5.82 19.86
C TRP A 449 -8.07 -4.96 18.65
N ALA A 450 -9.36 -4.92 18.33
CA ALA A 450 -9.86 -4.19 17.17
C ALA A 450 -9.74 -2.66 17.33
N ARG A 451 -9.71 -2.13 18.54
CA ARG A 451 -9.60 -0.68 18.81
C ARG A 451 -8.18 -0.14 18.78
N GLN A 452 -7.16 -0.99 18.68
CA GLN A 452 -5.77 -0.54 18.73
C GLN A 452 -5.39 0.52 17.68
N PRO A 453 -5.73 0.37 16.37
CA PRO A 453 -5.39 1.40 15.40
C PRO A 453 -6.15 2.70 15.66
N ALA A 454 -7.42 2.64 16.04
CA ALA A 454 -8.18 3.83 16.43
C ALA A 454 -7.55 4.55 17.63
N GLN A 455 -7.13 3.80 18.65
CA GLN A 455 -6.43 4.36 19.83
C GLN A 455 -5.12 5.04 19.41
N ARG A 456 -4.36 4.43 18.50
CA ARG A 456 -3.12 5.02 17.99
C ARG A 456 -3.37 6.35 17.28
N ILE A 457 -4.38 6.40 16.40
CA ILE A 457 -4.77 7.61 15.68
C ILE A 457 -5.20 8.71 16.67
N ALA A 458 -6.02 8.36 17.67
CA ALA A 458 -6.47 9.31 18.67
C ALA A 458 -5.31 9.89 19.50
N THR A 459 -4.33 9.07 19.88
CA THR A 459 -3.13 9.55 20.59
C THR A 459 -2.33 10.55 19.75
N MET A 460 -2.20 10.29 18.45
CA MET A 460 -1.54 11.23 17.53
C MET A 460 -2.36 12.51 17.33
N ALA A 461 -3.68 12.41 17.31
CA ALA A 461 -4.56 13.57 17.26
C ALA A 461 -4.42 14.44 18.52
N ASP A 462 -4.31 13.84 19.71
CA ASP A 462 -4.06 14.55 20.94
C ASP A 462 -2.69 15.24 20.93
N ALA A 463 -1.67 14.59 20.36
CA ALA A 463 -0.35 15.24 20.17
C ALA A 463 -0.47 16.47 19.24
N TRP A 464 -1.31 16.40 18.20
CA TRP A 464 -1.56 17.56 17.33
C TRP A 464 -2.21 18.72 18.08
N GLU A 465 -3.16 18.45 18.96
CA GLU A 465 -3.76 19.49 19.81
C GLU A 465 -2.73 20.11 20.76
N GLU A 466 -1.74 19.35 21.26
CA GLU A 466 -0.64 19.92 22.02
C GLU A 466 0.27 20.81 21.13
N TYR A 467 0.57 20.40 19.89
CA TYR A 467 1.33 21.26 18.95
C TYR A 467 0.61 22.54 18.63
N LYS A 468 -0.72 22.57 18.52
CA LYS A 468 -1.50 23.81 18.34
C LYS A 468 -1.30 24.82 19.47
N LYS A 469 -1.05 24.37 20.70
CA LYS A 469 -0.74 25.27 21.84
C LYS A 469 0.61 25.94 21.69
N HIS A 470 1.58 25.22 21.14
CA HIS A 470 2.94 25.74 20.88
C HIS A 470 3.01 26.58 19.60
N PHE A 471 2.23 26.24 18.61
CA PHE A 471 2.22 26.87 17.29
C PHE A 471 0.79 27.32 16.90
N PRO A 472 0.34 28.51 17.40
CA PRO A 472 -1.03 28.99 17.16
C PRO A 472 -1.43 29.07 15.68
N VAL A 473 -0.47 29.22 14.75
CA VAL A 473 -0.71 29.23 13.30
C VAL A 473 -1.38 27.92 12.81
N LEU A 474 -1.22 26.81 13.52
CA LEU A 474 -1.88 25.54 13.19
C LEU A 474 -3.40 25.63 13.34
N ASN A 475 -3.92 26.54 14.18
CA ASN A 475 -5.37 26.77 14.33
C ASN A 475 -5.98 27.42 13.08
N GLU A 476 -5.17 27.96 12.15
CA GLU A 476 -5.66 28.45 10.86
C GLU A 476 -6.07 27.30 9.93
N GLY A 477 -5.73 26.05 10.27
CA GLY A 477 -6.10 24.85 9.50
C GLY A 477 -5.46 24.74 8.12
N LYS A 478 -4.42 25.53 7.84
CA LYS A 478 -3.70 25.49 6.56
C LYS A 478 -2.72 24.31 6.47
N ILE A 479 -2.08 23.98 7.60
CA ILE A 479 -1.17 22.83 7.70
C ILE A 479 -1.98 21.62 8.13
N LYS A 480 -1.84 20.52 7.40
CA LYS A 480 -2.61 19.29 7.60
C LYS A 480 -1.73 18.16 8.10
N VAL A 481 -2.37 17.09 8.55
CA VAL A 481 -1.73 15.82 8.94
C VAL A 481 -2.14 14.74 7.95
N PHE A 482 -1.16 14.03 7.44
CA PHE A 482 -1.34 12.90 6.54
C PHE A 482 -0.84 11.62 7.22
N PHE A 483 -1.75 10.69 7.46
CA PHE A 483 -1.38 9.33 7.87
C PHE A 483 -0.99 8.53 6.64
N ASP A 484 0.08 8.92 5.99
CA ASP A 484 0.46 8.43 4.67
C ASP A 484 1.06 7.01 4.66
N GLU A 485 1.22 6.42 5.86
CA GLU A 485 1.38 4.99 6.10
C GLU A 485 0.61 4.56 7.35
N TRP A 486 -0.30 3.61 7.21
CA TRP A 486 -0.91 2.96 8.36
C TRP A 486 -1.35 1.55 8.03
N ALA A 487 -1.25 0.65 9.00
CA ALA A 487 -1.81 -0.69 8.91
C ALA A 487 -1.99 -1.29 10.29
N PHE A 488 -2.82 -2.31 10.35
CA PHE A 488 -2.95 -3.16 11.51
C PHE A 488 -3.22 -4.60 11.08
N SER A 489 -2.50 -5.56 11.68
CA SER A 489 -2.55 -6.96 11.30
C SER A 489 -2.29 -7.17 9.80
N PHE A 490 -1.07 -7.44 9.41
CA PHE A 490 -0.74 -7.66 7.99
C PHE A 490 -1.43 -8.91 7.40
N ARG A 491 -1.92 -9.82 8.24
CA ARG A 491 -2.72 -10.96 7.79
C ARG A 491 -4.10 -10.47 7.33
N ASP A 492 -4.52 -10.89 6.14
CA ASP A 492 -5.89 -10.68 5.68
C ASP A 492 -6.86 -11.58 6.48
N SER A 493 -7.90 -11.00 7.06
CA SER A 493 -8.94 -11.72 7.79
C SER A 493 -10.17 -10.85 8.03
N TYR A 494 -11.33 -11.47 8.21
CA TYR A 494 -12.55 -10.76 8.64
C TYR A 494 -12.38 -10.07 9.99
N LYS A 495 -11.64 -10.68 10.94
CA LYS A 495 -11.27 -10.02 12.21
C LYS A 495 -10.57 -8.68 11.97
N GLY A 496 -9.62 -8.65 11.02
CA GLY A 496 -8.89 -7.43 10.66
C GLY A 496 -9.79 -6.31 10.12
N THR A 497 -10.93 -6.65 9.54
CA THR A 497 -11.88 -5.66 9.00
C THR A 497 -12.48 -4.78 10.09
N LEU A 498 -12.73 -5.33 11.28
CA LEU A 498 -13.25 -4.59 12.43
C LEU A 498 -12.29 -3.46 12.82
N ALA A 499 -11.00 -3.78 12.88
CA ALA A 499 -9.96 -2.81 13.23
C ALA A 499 -9.81 -1.69 12.19
N VAL A 500 -9.90 -2.02 10.90
CA VAL A 500 -9.89 -1.03 9.80
C VAL A 500 -11.11 -0.12 9.88
N ALA A 501 -12.31 -0.66 10.14
CA ALA A 501 -13.52 0.13 10.30
C ALA A 501 -13.42 1.11 11.47
N LEU A 502 -12.89 0.66 12.62
CA LEU A 502 -12.68 1.50 13.79
C LEU A 502 -11.62 2.60 13.54
N ALA A 503 -10.59 2.31 12.75
CA ALA A 503 -9.64 3.32 12.32
C ALA A 503 -10.31 4.40 11.47
N PHE A 504 -11.18 4.03 10.53
CA PHE A 504 -11.96 5.00 9.76
C PHE A 504 -12.83 5.87 10.65
N HIS A 505 -13.53 5.27 11.63
CA HIS A 505 -14.33 6.04 12.58
C HIS A 505 -13.48 7.08 13.32
N GLU A 506 -12.26 6.73 13.68
CA GLU A 506 -11.37 7.67 14.35
C GLU A 506 -10.88 8.77 13.41
N PHE A 507 -10.45 8.46 12.17
CA PHE A 507 -10.09 9.48 11.19
C PHE A 507 -11.21 10.48 10.95
N PHE A 508 -12.47 10.02 10.89
CA PHE A 508 -13.61 10.88 10.62
C PHE A 508 -13.96 11.85 11.76
N LYS A 509 -13.42 11.63 12.97
CA LYS A 509 -13.54 12.58 14.09
C LYS A 509 -12.60 13.78 13.96
N HIS A 510 -11.57 13.68 13.10
CA HIS A 510 -10.48 14.64 12.97
C HIS A 510 -10.37 15.26 11.58
N THR A 511 -11.50 15.42 10.89
CA THR A 511 -11.53 15.96 9.51
C THR A 511 -11.11 17.43 9.40
N ASP A 512 -10.96 18.14 10.50
CA ASP A 512 -10.44 19.51 10.54
C ASP A 512 -8.95 19.58 10.19
N PHE A 513 -8.16 18.53 10.46
CA PHE A 513 -6.74 18.52 10.17
C PHE A 513 -6.23 17.23 9.50
N ILE A 514 -6.89 16.07 9.62
CA ILE A 514 -6.50 14.84 8.91
C ILE A 514 -7.18 14.82 7.55
N GLU A 515 -6.40 14.89 6.47
CA GLU A 515 -6.94 14.95 5.11
C GLU A 515 -6.59 13.74 4.24
N MET A 516 -5.55 12.99 4.59
CA MET A 516 -5.09 11.85 3.78
C MET A 516 -4.66 10.71 4.69
N ALA A 517 -4.99 9.48 4.25
CA ALA A 517 -4.48 8.27 4.88
C ALA A 517 -4.06 7.26 3.79
N GLY A 518 -2.89 6.65 3.95
CA GLY A 518 -2.33 5.67 3.02
C GLY A 518 -2.23 4.30 3.66
N TYR A 519 -3.12 3.37 3.29
CA TYR A 519 -3.10 2.02 3.84
C TYR A 519 -1.91 1.21 3.31
N THR A 520 -1.12 0.65 4.20
CA THR A 520 0.09 -0.14 3.90
C THR A 520 -0.22 -1.63 3.81
N MET A 521 0.05 -2.34 2.74
CA MET A 521 0.32 -1.77 1.41
C MET A 521 -0.99 -1.73 0.65
N ALA A 522 -1.14 -0.89 -0.38
CA ALA A 522 -2.34 -0.89 -1.21
C ALA A 522 -2.60 -2.27 -1.85
N THR A 523 -1.56 -3.08 -2.06
CA THR A 523 -1.71 -4.47 -2.48
C THR A 523 -2.44 -5.35 -1.45
N ALA A 524 -2.49 -4.96 -0.18
CA ALA A 524 -3.29 -5.67 0.84
C ALA A 524 -4.81 -5.52 0.68
N TRP A 525 -5.27 -4.62 -0.21
CA TRP A 525 -6.68 -4.60 -0.65
C TRP A 525 -7.04 -5.77 -1.55
N MET A 526 -6.03 -6.45 -2.07
CA MET A 526 -6.17 -7.57 -2.97
C MET A 526 -5.39 -8.77 -2.44
N ASN A 527 -5.94 -9.95 -2.64
CA ASN A 527 -5.19 -11.19 -2.59
C ASN A 527 -4.82 -11.56 -4.02
N VAL A 528 -3.53 -11.72 -4.28
CA VAL A 528 -2.97 -11.91 -5.62
C VAL A 528 -2.18 -13.21 -5.65
N ASN A 529 -2.44 -14.06 -6.63
CA ASN A 529 -1.58 -15.17 -7.00
C ASN A 529 -1.03 -14.94 -8.43
N PRO A 530 -0.15 -15.76 -8.95
CA PRO A 530 0.46 -15.52 -10.27
C PRO A 530 -0.54 -15.40 -11.43
N THR A 531 -1.75 -15.96 -11.33
CA THR A 531 -2.70 -16.05 -12.46
C THR A 531 -4.01 -15.29 -12.23
N THR A 532 -4.39 -14.99 -11.00
CA THR A 532 -5.65 -14.32 -10.68
C THR A 532 -5.58 -13.51 -9.38
N SER A 533 -6.54 -12.64 -9.18
CA SER A 533 -6.64 -11.79 -7.99
C SER A 533 -8.09 -11.69 -7.49
N SER A 534 -8.26 -11.28 -6.24
CA SER A 534 -9.58 -11.03 -5.62
C SER A 534 -9.47 -9.87 -4.63
N ILE A 535 -10.56 -9.16 -4.37
CA ILE A 535 -10.59 -8.17 -3.29
C ILE A 535 -10.48 -8.91 -1.95
N SER A 536 -9.52 -8.50 -1.13
CA SER A 536 -9.29 -9.05 0.21
C SER A 536 -10.44 -8.72 1.17
N ALA A 537 -10.49 -9.37 2.32
CA ALA A 537 -11.45 -9.02 3.37
C ALA A 537 -11.32 -7.53 3.76
N LYS A 538 -10.10 -7.02 3.94
CA LYS A 538 -9.83 -5.62 4.25
C LYS A 538 -10.21 -4.70 3.09
N GLY A 539 -9.95 -5.08 1.86
CA GLY A 539 -10.41 -4.34 0.68
C GLY A 539 -11.93 -4.13 0.68
N ARG A 540 -12.70 -5.12 1.14
CA ARG A 540 -14.17 -4.97 1.27
C ARG A 540 -14.60 -3.90 2.27
N VAL A 541 -13.81 -3.65 3.32
CA VAL A 541 -14.10 -2.52 4.24
C VAL A 541 -13.90 -1.18 3.55
N PHE A 542 -12.79 -1.01 2.83
CA PHE A 542 -12.55 0.20 2.04
C PHE A 542 -13.69 0.44 1.05
N GLN A 543 -14.07 -0.60 0.31
CA GLN A 543 -15.19 -0.54 -0.62
C GLN A 543 -16.49 -0.16 0.08
N LEU A 544 -16.82 -0.78 1.21
CA LEU A 544 -18.04 -0.51 1.98
C LEU A 544 -18.13 0.96 2.41
N TYR A 545 -17.05 1.49 3.00
CA TYR A 545 -17.07 2.89 3.48
C TYR A 545 -17.00 3.89 2.34
N ASN A 546 -16.14 3.70 1.36
CA ASN A 546 -16.00 4.62 0.23
C ASN A 546 -17.28 4.75 -0.60
N GLN A 547 -18.03 3.66 -0.75
CA GLN A 547 -19.25 3.65 -1.58
C GLN A 547 -20.53 3.96 -0.82
N HIS A 548 -20.58 3.72 0.50
CA HIS A 548 -21.84 3.77 1.24
C HIS A 548 -21.84 4.68 2.46
N PHE A 549 -20.71 5.26 2.87
CA PHE A 549 -20.68 6.22 3.97
C PHE A 549 -20.76 7.67 3.47
N GLY A 550 -21.46 8.52 4.20
CA GLY A 550 -21.60 9.94 3.86
C GLY A 550 -20.30 10.70 4.07
N SER A 551 -20.23 11.90 3.48
CA SER A 551 -19.02 12.72 3.52
C SER A 551 -19.08 13.88 4.52
N ILE A 552 -20.25 14.25 5.07
CA ILE A 552 -20.40 15.37 5.98
C ILE A 552 -20.66 14.84 7.39
N PRO A 553 -19.63 14.75 8.26
CA PRO A 553 -19.81 14.23 9.62
C PRO A 553 -20.84 15.03 10.41
N VAL A 554 -21.58 14.34 11.27
CA VAL A 554 -22.55 14.95 12.19
C VAL A 554 -22.22 14.56 13.62
N GLY A 555 -22.60 15.42 14.59
CA GLY A 555 -22.33 15.19 15.99
C GLY A 555 -23.06 13.95 16.51
N ILE A 556 -22.39 13.22 17.40
CA ILE A 556 -22.90 12.02 18.05
C ILE A 556 -22.73 12.18 19.55
N SER A 557 -23.76 11.83 20.30
CA SER A 557 -23.69 11.68 21.75
C SER A 557 -24.35 10.36 22.17
N GLY A 558 -24.02 9.86 23.33
CA GLY A 558 -24.58 8.62 23.86
C GLY A 558 -24.34 8.50 25.36
N ASN A 559 -24.83 7.43 25.93
CA ASN A 559 -24.88 7.22 27.38
C ASN A 559 -23.91 6.14 27.89
N SER A 560 -23.01 5.65 27.02
CA SER A 560 -22.13 4.58 27.43
C SER A 560 -20.93 5.10 28.23
N PRO A 561 -20.62 4.51 29.40
CA PRO A 561 -19.38 4.80 30.08
C PRO A 561 -18.21 4.26 29.28
N GLN A 562 -17.23 5.11 29.02
CA GLN A 562 -16.00 4.68 28.37
C GLN A 562 -15.12 3.91 29.36
N PRO A 563 -14.54 2.76 28.98
CA PRO A 563 -13.61 2.07 29.85
C PRO A 563 -12.32 2.88 29.99
N ALA A 564 -11.66 2.79 31.12
CA ALA A 564 -10.29 3.28 31.25
C ALA A 564 -9.37 2.51 30.26
N PRO A 565 -8.40 3.15 29.61
CA PRO A 565 -7.43 2.46 28.79
C PRO A 565 -6.68 1.42 29.65
N GLN A 566 -6.74 0.15 29.26
CA GLN A 566 -6.04 -0.91 30.01
C GLN A 566 -4.53 -0.82 29.85
N TYR A 567 -4.10 -0.35 28.70
CA TYR A 567 -2.69 -0.18 28.37
C TYR A 567 -2.49 1.25 27.89
N PRO A 568 -2.32 2.21 28.81
CA PRO A 568 -1.91 3.54 28.42
C PRO A 568 -0.63 3.42 27.58
N ALA A 569 -0.47 4.25 26.59
CA ALA A 569 0.70 4.22 25.71
C ALA A 569 2.03 4.42 26.47
N GLY A 570 1.95 4.66 27.77
CA GLY A 570 3.03 4.67 28.76
C GLY A 570 3.48 6.06 29.11
N GLY A 571 4.02 6.19 30.32
CA GLY A 571 4.56 7.45 30.85
C GLY A 571 3.56 8.59 30.84
N ASP A 572 4.03 9.75 30.41
CA ASP A 572 3.25 10.99 30.39
C ASP A 572 2.45 11.18 29.09
N GLN A 573 2.40 10.18 28.25
CA GLN A 573 1.58 10.27 27.02
C GLN A 573 0.08 10.36 27.37
N PRO A 574 -0.70 11.09 26.55
CA PRO A 574 -2.11 11.24 26.76
C PRO A 574 -2.81 9.88 26.90
N LYS A 575 -3.61 9.73 27.96
CA LYS A 575 -4.47 8.56 28.12
C LYS A 575 -5.68 8.73 27.24
N VAL A 576 -5.61 8.18 26.04
CA VAL A 576 -6.68 8.27 25.09
C VAL A 576 -7.64 7.11 25.25
N ASN A 577 -8.90 7.41 25.36
CA ASN A 577 -9.95 6.44 25.31
C ASN A 577 -10.68 6.54 23.98
N THR A 578 -10.34 5.64 23.08
CA THR A 578 -10.99 5.54 21.76
C THR A 578 -12.27 4.74 21.89
N GLY A 579 -13.28 5.29 22.39
CA GLY A 579 -14.57 4.69 22.33
C GLY A 579 -15.53 5.57 21.55
N SER A 580 -16.67 5.04 21.20
CA SER A 580 -17.82 5.85 20.87
C SER A 580 -18.66 6.09 22.11
N ALA A 581 -19.57 7.04 22.04
CA ALA A 581 -20.55 7.25 23.08
C ALA A 581 -21.44 6.00 23.36
N THR A 582 -21.33 4.97 22.54
CA THR A 582 -22.04 3.70 22.60
C THR A 582 -21.13 2.49 22.87
N TYR A 583 -19.99 2.68 23.53
CA TYR A 583 -19.11 1.57 23.87
C TYR A 583 -19.87 0.38 24.50
N PRO A 584 -19.60 -0.92 24.17
CA PRO A 584 -18.50 -1.41 23.33
C PRO A 584 -18.74 -1.30 21.81
N LEU A 585 -19.90 -0.89 21.38
CA LEU A 585 -20.15 -0.53 19.99
C LEU A 585 -19.31 0.68 19.58
N ASP A 586 -19.09 0.85 18.29
CA ASP A 586 -18.56 2.09 17.76
C ASP A 586 -19.50 2.60 16.65
N VAL A 587 -19.96 3.83 16.80
CA VAL A 587 -20.94 4.42 15.91
C VAL A 587 -20.46 5.78 15.44
N ILE A 588 -20.60 6.04 14.16
CA ILE A 588 -20.35 7.34 13.55
C ILE A 588 -21.43 7.62 12.51
N ALA A 589 -21.71 8.89 12.26
CA ALA A 589 -22.71 9.27 11.29
C ALA A 589 -22.25 10.44 10.41
N ALA A 590 -22.75 10.46 9.18
CA ALA A 590 -22.48 11.52 8.21
C ALA A 590 -23.67 11.72 7.28
N LEU A 591 -23.88 12.94 6.79
CA LEU A 591 -24.79 13.20 5.68
C LEU A 591 -24.07 12.93 4.35
N THR A 592 -24.82 12.50 3.36
CA THR A 592 -24.38 12.55 1.96
C THR A 592 -24.12 13.99 1.53
N ALA A 593 -23.28 14.20 0.51
CA ALA A 593 -22.90 15.54 0.04
C ALA A 593 -24.09 16.43 -0.32
N ASP A 594 -25.18 15.85 -0.83
CA ASP A 594 -26.43 16.53 -1.14
C ASP A 594 -27.35 16.76 0.10
N GLY A 595 -26.96 16.26 1.27
CA GLY A 595 -27.69 16.35 2.51
C GLY A 595 -29.03 15.57 2.56
N LYS A 596 -29.29 14.70 1.58
CA LYS A 596 -30.56 13.98 1.44
C LYS A 596 -30.63 12.67 2.20
N THR A 597 -29.47 12.10 2.56
CA THR A 597 -29.41 10.84 3.29
C THR A 597 -28.49 10.98 4.49
N LEU A 598 -28.94 10.57 5.66
CA LEU A 598 -28.11 10.36 6.82
C LEU A 598 -27.59 8.91 6.76
N THR A 599 -26.28 8.75 6.82
CA THR A 599 -25.64 7.44 6.93
C THR A 599 -25.14 7.23 8.34
N VAL A 600 -25.36 6.04 8.89
CA VAL A 600 -24.91 5.66 10.23
C VAL A 600 -24.11 4.38 10.12
N ALA A 601 -22.82 4.46 10.36
CA ALA A 601 -21.93 3.30 10.41
C ALA A 601 -21.85 2.78 11.85
N VAL A 602 -22.00 1.47 12.00
CA VAL A 602 -21.98 0.78 13.28
C VAL A 602 -21.03 -0.40 13.21
N VAL A 603 -20.11 -0.47 14.17
CA VAL A 603 -19.22 -1.61 14.38
C VAL A 603 -19.54 -2.24 15.71
N ASN A 604 -19.86 -3.53 15.73
CA ASN A 604 -19.91 -4.34 16.94
C ASN A 604 -18.61 -5.17 17.04
N PRO A 605 -17.57 -4.71 17.74
CA PRO A 605 -16.31 -5.44 17.84
C PRO A 605 -16.32 -6.42 19.04
N THR A 606 -17.49 -6.96 19.41
CA THR A 606 -17.63 -7.91 20.52
C THR A 606 -18.02 -9.30 20.01
N GLU A 607 -17.83 -10.30 20.85
CA GLU A 607 -18.25 -11.69 20.59
C GLU A 607 -19.71 -11.96 20.97
N SER A 608 -20.46 -10.92 21.33
CA SER A 608 -21.87 -11.02 21.71
C SER A 608 -22.77 -10.08 20.90
N ALA A 609 -24.04 -10.44 20.78
CA ALA A 609 -25.03 -9.54 20.19
C ALA A 609 -25.23 -8.31 21.08
N GLN A 610 -25.43 -7.16 20.47
CA GLN A 610 -25.62 -5.87 21.13
C GLN A 610 -26.92 -5.20 20.64
N SER A 611 -27.54 -4.44 21.52
CA SER A 611 -28.73 -3.63 21.19
C SER A 611 -28.34 -2.16 21.05
N LEU A 612 -28.82 -1.51 20.00
CA LEU A 612 -28.61 -0.09 19.75
C LEU A 612 -29.97 0.60 19.58
N GLU A 613 -30.19 1.69 20.31
CA GLU A 613 -31.34 2.58 20.08
C GLU A 613 -30.83 3.93 19.57
N LEU A 614 -31.42 4.40 18.45
CA LEU A 614 -31.05 5.66 17.78
C LEU A 614 -32.13 6.72 17.99
N THR A 615 -31.72 7.92 18.36
CA THR A 615 -32.53 9.12 18.27
C THR A 615 -31.93 10.05 17.20
N LEU A 616 -32.72 10.42 16.20
CA LEU A 616 -32.30 11.31 15.11
C LEU A 616 -32.83 12.72 15.40
N GLU A 617 -31.99 13.58 15.94
CA GLU A 617 -32.35 14.97 16.21
C GLU A 617 -32.14 15.85 14.98
N GLY A 618 -33.18 16.66 14.65
CA GLY A 618 -33.13 17.55 13.48
C GLY A 618 -33.14 16.85 12.12
N PHE A 619 -33.41 15.53 12.08
CA PHE A 619 -33.51 14.76 10.85
C PHE A 619 -34.71 13.82 10.86
N GLN A 620 -35.63 14.03 9.91
CA GLN A 620 -36.76 13.15 9.70
C GLN A 620 -36.51 12.20 8.55
N SER A 621 -36.50 10.92 8.82
CA SER A 621 -36.31 9.87 7.82
C SER A 621 -37.63 9.44 7.18
N SER A 622 -37.56 9.10 5.89
CA SER A 622 -38.66 8.41 5.18
C SER A 622 -38.84 6.98 5.75
N SER A 623 -39.77 6.21 5.21
CA SER A 623 -39.89 4.77 5.56
C SER A 623 -38.90 3.86 4.83
N GLN A 624 -38.30 4.33 3.73
CA GLN A 624 -37.42 3.52 2.88
C GLN A 624 -35.96 3.67 3.33
N GLY A 625 -35.46 2.65 3.99
CA GLY A 625 -34.04 2.57 4.37
C GLY A 625 -33.32 1.42 3.72
N ARG A 626 -32.01 1.50 3.69
CA ARG A 626 -31.14 0.42 3.21
C ARG A 626 -29.95 0.25 4.15
N VAL A 627 -29.56 -0.99 4.40
CA VAL A 627 -28.38 -1.32 5.21
C VAL A 627 -27.42 -2.17 4.39
N TRP A 628 -26.16 -1.80 4.41
CA TRP A 628 -25.06 -2.59 3.88
C TRP A 628 -24.30 -3.20 5.04
N SER A 629 -24.07 -4.50 4.97
CA SER A 629 -23.39 -5.27 6.03
C SER A 629 -22.19 -6.00 5.44
N LEU A 630 -21.05 -5.88 6.09
CA LEU A 630 -19.91 -6.75 5.80
C LEU A 630 -20.09 -8.06 6.58
N VAL A 631 -20.10 -9.17 5.86
CA VAL A 631 -20.37 -10.49 6.42
C VAL A 631 -19.20 -11.42 6.08
N GLY A 632 -18.61 -12.04 7.11
CA GLY A 632 -17.60 -13.10 7.00
C GLY A 632 -18.13 -14.42 7.55
N LYS A 633 -17.70 -15.54 6.97
CA LYS A 633 -18.07 -16.88 7.47
C LYS A 633 -17.50 -17.19 8.86
N SER A 634 -16.37 -16.59 9.19
CA SER A 634 -15.69 -16.69 10.49
C SER A 634 -14.77 -15.49 10.69
N LEU A 635 -14.22 -15.29 11.88
CA LEU A 635 -13.23 -14.23 12.15
C LEU A 635 -11.95 -14.39 11.31
N ASP A 636 -11.57 -15.60 10.94
CA ASP A 636 -10.40 -15.89 10.11
C ASP A 636 -10.72 -15.96 8.61
N ALA A 637 -11.98 -15.71 8.20
CA ALA A 637 -12.38 -15.74 6.81
C ALA A 637 -11.59 -14.73 5.96
N THR A 638 -11.19 -15.15 4.77
CA THR A 638 -10.48 -14.32 3.77
C THR A 638 -10.99 -14.63 2.37
N ASN A 639 -10.69 -13.78 1.42
CA ASN A 639 -11.09 -13.95 0.03
C ASN A 639 -9.90 -14.45 -0.80
N ALA A 640 -9.81 -15.77 -0.98
CA ALA A 640 -8.73 -16.38 -1.77
C ALA A 640 -8.97 -16.15 -3.28
N PRO A 641 -7.91 -15.83 -4.07
CA PRO A 641 -8.02 -15.69 -5.52
C PRO A 641 -8.55 -16.96 -6.20
N GLY A 642 -9.47 -16.79 -7.14
CA GLY A 642 -10.07 -17.90 -7.89
C GLY A 642 -11.10 -18.73 -7.11
N LYS A 643 -11.44 -18.33 -5.88
CA LYS A 643 -12.48 -18.99 -5.06
C LYS A 643 -13.67 -18.07 -4.82
N GLN A 644 -14.81 -18.67 -4.47
CA GLN A 644 -15.96 -17.89 -4.00
C GLN A 644 -15.55 -17.11 -2.72
N PRO A 645 -15.88 -15.81 -2.63
CA PRO A 645 -15.48 -15.00 -1.50
C PRO A 645 -16.19 -15.42 -0.20
N ASP A 646 -15.42 -15.51 0.88
CA ASP A 646 -15.93 -15.79 2.23
C ASP A 646 -16.30 -14.52 3.00
N VAL A 647 -15.84 -13.36 2.53
CA VAL A 647 -16.18 -12.03 3.06
C VAL A 647 -16.82 -11.20 1.97
N VAL A 648 -18.08 -10.81 2.18
CA VAL A 648 -18.90 -10.14 1.18
C VAL A 648 -19.67 -8.97 1.79
N ILE A 649 -19.99 -7.98 0.96
CA ILE A 649 -20.93 -6.93 1.29
C ILE A 649 -22.32 -7.41 0.87
N LYS A 650 -23.27 -7.42 1.82
CA LYS A 650 -24.69 -7.70 1.57
C LYS A 650 -25.51 -6.46 1.88
N ASP A 651 -26.59 -6.28 1.16
CA ASP A 651 -27.52 -5.20 1.42
C ASP A 651 -28.95 -5.73 1.66
N ALA A 652 -29.71 -4.97 2.42
CA ALA A 652 -31.12 -5.25 2.70
C ALA A 652 -31.90 -3.94 2.89
N ALA A 653 -33.17 -3.99 2.53
CA ALA A 653 -34.09 -2.91 2.85
C ALA A 653 -34.55 -3.01 4.32
N PHE A 654 -34.81 -1.86 4.96
CA PHE A 654 -35.42 -1.80 6.28
C PHE A 654 -36.35 -0.57 6.37
N ASP A 655 -37.24 -0.56 7.34
CA ASP A 655 -38.06 0.65 7.62
C ASP A 655 -37.16 1.67 8.37
N ALA A 656 -36.81 2.75 7.68
CA ALA A 656 -35.96 3.80 8.22
C ALA A 656 -36.58 4.61 9.37
N ARG A 657 -37.85 4.31 9.78
CA ARG A 657 -38.46 4.79 11.03
C ARG A 657 -38.08 3.92 12.23
N THR A 658 -37.52 2.73 12.01
CA THR A 658 -36.96 1.85 13.06
C THR A 658 -35.87 2.59 13.81
N ARG A 659 -35.89 2.49 15.14
CA ARG A 659 -34.92 3.14 16.03
C ARG A 659 -34.17 2.14 16.90
N ARG A 660 -34.64 0.89 16.97
CA ARG A 660 -34.00 -0.19 17.76
C ARG A 660 -33.44 -1.26 16.82
N PHE A 661 -32.16 -1.57 17.02
CA PHE A 661 -31.42 -2.49 16.18
C PHE A 661 -30.76 -3.56 17.05
N GLN A 662 -30.77 -4.81 16.56
CA GLN A 662 -30.00 -5.91 17.11
C GLN A 662 -28.78 -6.14 16.20
N LEU A 663 -27.60 -6.03 16.76
CA LEU A 663 -26.34 -6.13 16.06
C LEU A 663 -25.70 -7.47 16.39
N ALA A 664 -25.46 -8.31 15.38
CA ALA A 664 -24.77 -9.57 15.57
C ALA A 664 -23.33 -9.36 16.09
N PRO A 665 -22.71 -10.38 16.72
CA PRO A 665 -21.30 -10.33 17.06
C PRO A 665 -20.42 -10.02 15.86
N ALA A 666 -19.31 -9.33 16.08
CA ALA A 666 -18.29 -9.05 15.09
C ALA A 666 -18.87 -8.55 13.75
N THR A 667 -19.72 -7.53 13.77
CA THR A 667 -20.41 -7.02 12.56
C THR A 667 -20.04 -5.58 12.25
N ILE A 668 -20.07 -5.23 10.95
CA ILE A 668 -19.92 -3.87 10.42
C ILE A 668 -21.14 -3.60 9.55
N GLN A 669 -21.86 -2.52 9.83
CA GLN A 669 -23.05 -2.15 9.08
C GLN A 669 -23.10 -0.63 8.83
N ILE A 670 -23.56 -0.25 7.63
CA ILE A 670 -23.85 1.14 7.28
C ILE A 670 -25.32 1.25 6.91
N TYR A 671 -26.05 2.01 7.69
CA TYR A 671 -27.48 2.30 7.52
C TYR A 671 -27.68 3.60 6.76
N HIS A 672 -28.55 3.60 5.77
CA HIS A 672 -29.01 4.79 5.06
C HIS A 672 -30.42 5.15 5.51
N PHE A 673 -30.56 6.36 5.99
CA PHE A 673 -31.84 6.98 6.37
C PHE A 673 -32.13 8.11 5.38
N PRO A 674 -32.86 7.87 4.29
CA PRO A 674 -33.24 8.94 3.37
C PRO A 674 -34.17 9.95 4.08
N LYS A 675 -33.96 11.23 3.80
CA LYS A 675 -34.79 12.32 4.35
C LYS A 675 -36.21 12.21 3.84
N SER A 676 -37.22 12.44 4.72
CA SER A 676 -38.59 12.64 4.29
C SER A 676 -38.70 13.90 3.43
N SER A 677 -39.54 13.85 2.41
CA SER A 677 -39.86 14.97 1.53
C SER A 677 -40.44 16.15 2.33
#